data_3cb2c4681c4b190af3f1682da46a1d54
#
_entry.id   3cb2c4681c4b190af3f1682da46a1d54
#
_cell.length_a   1.000
_cell.length_b   1.000
_cell.length_c   1.000
_cell.angle_alpha   90.00
_cell.angle_beta   90.00
_cell.angle_gamma   90.00
#
_symmetry.space_group_name_H-M   'P 1'
#
loop_
_entity.id
_entity.type
_entity.pdbx_description
1 polymer ?
#
loop_
_entity_poly.entity_id
_entity_poly.type
_entity_poly.pdbx_seq_one_letter_code
_entity_poly.pdbx_strand_id
1 'polypeptide(L)'
;MSCVPLQQQQSCGSWELKERLGTGGFGNVTRWQNKDTEEQIAIKQCRQELSERNRERWCLEIQIMKSTVREYLNVLENCCGMREGSILILLRDISSALTYLHKKRIIHRDLKPENIVLQQGEKRLIHKIIDLGYAKELDQNSLCTSFVGTLQYLVHNKVKLKQDHDIVVYEDLTGEVRFSKHLPQPNNLNTLLLGRLESWLQLMLRWSPQERGKADPQTTSSDCFSQLETILGLKLVHVLNMVSAKIFTYSVSANESVADLQQRIGCDTNIPPANQELLLEAGLALEPQGEAGQCAIDYTEIDGRRTDLPLVFLFDRSSCSYEPQFTPRKMPENIRFVQTDPKHVLTYSPLRRTWGQAWDTIRTLKEDWQRLQQGQKAALMSLLRHNSSLSKQKNEMVSMNQRLTAKLDFFSTSLHIDMDKYQEQRATGIASEKLLGVWREMEQTAVSCGQAERVTELEEEMMLLQTDIVDLQRQPWRSGEALDTLEGKAMELFRKLREKPRDQRCGGDSQEVVRLVVQAVQFYERKLKDFYTHLSKTVVCRQRVLELLPRVEGVVQRMAESEQVLMNLQERRQKELWNLLKVACSKVRSPVSGSPVDAGRSSSSVPPLLTPRPSLQQLDESLLVIEESRTFESRLQSLLQETIQESESDMQLLREWTWLSERQDLSSDLS
;
A
#
# COMPACT_ATOMS: atom_id res chain seq x y z
N MET A 1 68.14 -22.28 -21.21
CA MET A 1 67.08 -22.64 -22.15
C MET A 1 66.53 -21.33 -22.71
N SER A 2 66.81 -21.05 -23.98
CA SER A 2 66.41 -19.83 -24.70
C SER A 2 64.91 -19.90 -24.97
N CYS A 3 64.19 -18.95 -24.38
CA CYS A 3 62.77 -18.73 -24.70
C CYS A 3 62.68 -18.26 -26.17
N VAL A 4 62.12 -19.09 -27.01
CA VAL A 4 61.69 -18.72 -28.37
C VAL A 4 60.60 -17.66 -28.23
N PRO A 5 60.72 -16.47 -28.86
CA PRO A 5 59.65 -15.49 -28.85
C PRO A 5 58.46 -16.06 -29.62
N LEU A 6 57.31 -16.22 -28.95
CA LEU A 6 56.03 -16.52 -29.61
C LEU A 6 55.81 -15.44 -30.68
N GLN A 7 55.90 -15.82 -31.97
CA GLN A 7 55.53 -14.95 -33.09
C GLN A 7 54.08 -14.53 -32.87
N GLN A 8 53.87 -13.22 -32.73
CA GLN A 8 52.53 -12.66 -32.66
C GLN A 8 51.75 -13.02 -33.91
N GLN A 9 50.69 -13.79 -33.78
CA GLN A 9 49.79 -14.08 -34.87
C GLN A 9 49.22 -12.76 -35.39
N GLN A 10 49.51 -12.37 -36.64
CA GLN A 10 49.13 -11.09 -37.24
C GLN A 10 47.68 -11.10 -37.78
N SER A 11 47.05 -12.23 -37.86
CA SER A 11 45.67 -12.39 -38.29
C SER A 11 44.99 -13.57 -37.57
N CYS A 12 43.68 -13.47 -37.29
CA CYS A 12 42.84 -14.50 -36.72
C CYS A 12 41.48 -14.47 -37.42
N GLY A 13 41.27 -15.34 -38.37
CA GLY A 13 40.10 -15.32 -39.25
C GLY A 13 40.01 -13.98 -40.03
N SER A 14 38.84 -13.36 -39.97
CA SER A 14 38.59 -12.00 -40.56
C SER A 14 39.25 -10.85 -39.81
N TRP A 15 39.96 -11.08 -38.72
CA TRP A 15 40.55 -10.05 -37.87
C TRP A 15 42.04 -9.87 -38.15
N GLU A 16 42.49 -8.64 -38.31
CA GLU A 16 43.86 -8.27 -38.53
C GLU A 16 44.38 -7.41 -37.38
N LEU A 17 45.59 -7.71 -36.89
CA LEU A 17 46.29 -6.93 -35.88
C LEU A 17 46.73 -5.58 -36.46
N LYS A 18 46.28 -4.47 -35.90
CA LYS A 18 46.65 -3.11 -36.34
C LYS A 18 47.77 -2.52 -35.51
N GLU A 19 47.62 -2.56 -34.19
CA GLU A 19 48.64 -1.97 -33.32
C GLU A 19 48.60 -2.55 -31.89
N ARG A 20 49.70 -2.31 -31.17
CA ARG A 20 49.77 -2.61 -29.74
C ARG A 20 49.37 -1.40 -28.94
N LEU A 21 48.29 -1.52 -28.16
CA LEU A 21 47.72 -0.44 -27.34
C LEU A 21 48.43 -0.26 -26.00
N GLY A 22 48.98 -1.34 -25.45
CA GLY A 22 49.62 -1.27 -24.14
C GLY A 22 50.14 -2.59 -23.63
N THR A 23 50.94 -2.51 -22.58
CA THR A 23 51.51 -3.66 -21.88
C THR A 23 51.27 -3.49 -20.40
N GLY A 24 50.49 -4.39 -19.79
CA GLY A 24 50.25 -4.45 -18.35
C GLY A 24 51.00 -5.61 -17.70
N GLY A 25 50.96 -5.70 -16.35
CA GLY A 25 51.62 -6.74 -15.58
C GLY A 25 51.21 -8.17 -15.99
N PHE A 26 50.04 -8.37 -16.53
CA PHE A 26 49.49 -9.67 -16.89
C PHE A 26 49.37 -9.96 -18.39
N GLY A 27 49.61 -9.01 -19.28
CA GLY A 27 49.47 -9.26 -20.71
C GLY A 27 49.68 -8.05 -21.63
N ASN A 28 49.53 -8.29 -22.92
CA ASN A 28 49.56 -7.26 -23.95
C ASN A 28 48.12 -6.96 -24.38
N VAL A 29 47.83 -5.68 -24.63
CA VAL A 29 46.59 -5.24 -25.25
C VAL A 29 46.86 -4.79 -26.65
N THR A 30 46.17 -5.37 -27.62
CA THR A 30 46.36 -5.13 -29.05
C THR A 30 45.05 -4.72 -29.70
N ARG A 31 45.10 -3.82 -30.69
CA ARG A 31 43.96 -3.42 -31.51
C ARG A 31 43.86 -4.28 -32.75
N TRP A 32 42.68 -4.86 -32.98
CA TRP A 32 42.38 -5.66 -34.14
C TRP A 32 41.25 -5.03 -34.92
N GLN A 33 41.28 -5.15 -36.24
CA GLN A 33 40.21 -4.70 -37.12
C GLN A 33 39.70 -5.88 -37.97
N ASN A 34 38.38 -5.98 -38.07
CA ASN A 34 37.73 -6.89 -38.94
C ASN A 34 37.90 -6.41 -40.40
N LYS A 35 38.34 -7.28 -41.30
CA LYS A 35 38.58 -6.97 -42.73
C LYS A 35 37.28 -6.72 -43.50
N ASP A 36 36.19 -7.37 -43.06
CA ASP A 36 34.92 -7.31 -43.79
C ASP A 36 34.01 -6.22 -43.28
N THR A 37 34.02 -5.93 -41.94
CA THR A 37 33.10 -5.00 -41.30
C THR A 37 33.79 -3.69 -40.86
N GLU A 38 35.10 -3.60 -40.96
CA GLU A 38 35.92 -2.50 -40.42
C GLU A 38 35.80 -2.28 -38.91
N GLU A 39 35.11 -3.17 -38.21
CA GLU A 39 34.92 -3.11 -36.78
C GLU A 39 36.26 -3.28 -36.06
N GLN A 40 36.46 -2.48 -34.99
CA GLN A 40 37.70 -2.51 -34.21
C GLN A 40 37.43 -3.08 -32.82
N ILE A 41 38.32 -3.96 -32.40
CA ILE A 41 38.30 -4.58 -31.06
C ILE A 41 39.66 -4.50 -30.40
N ALA A 42 39.69 -4.46 -29.07
CA ALA A 42 40.92 -4.59 -28.29
C ALA A 42 40.98 -6.00 -27.70
N ILE A 43 42.06 -6.69 -27.97
CA ILE A 43 42.31 -8.03 -27.43
C ILE A 43 43.42 -7.96 -26.39
N LYS A 44 43.10 -8.37 -25.16
CA LYS A 44 44.10 -8.53 -24.09
C LYS A 44 44.59 -9.97 -24.09
N GLN A 45 45.87 -10.16 -24.36
CA GLN A 45 46.50 -11.48 -24.43
C GLN A 45 47.45 -11.66 -23.25
N CYS A 46 47.37 -12.81 -22.60
CA CYS A 46 48.30 -13.19 -21.55
C CYS A 46 49.66 -13.55 -22.15
N ARG A 47 50.74 -13.18 -21.50
CA ARG A 47 52.12 -13.43 -21.96
C ARG A 47 52.65 -14.83 -21.65
N GLN A 48 52.09 -15.47 -20.68
CA GLN A 48 52.53 -16.79 -20.17
C GLN A 48 51.32 -17.70 -19.95
N GLU A 49 51.56 -19.01 -19.92
CA GLU A 49 50.53 -19.93 -19.45
C GLU A 49 50.08 -19.55 -18.04
N LEU A 50 48.80 -19.40 -17.91
CA LEU A 50 48.18 -19.01 -16.64
C LEU A 50 48.19 -20.21 -15.70
N SER A 51 48.78 -20.06 -14.49
CA SER A 51 48.50 -20.95 -13.39
C SER A 51 46.98 -21.01 -13.16
N GLU A 52 46.48 -22.11 -12.60
CA GLU A 52 45.05 -22.32 -12.37
C GLU A 52 44.43 -21.16 -11.57
N ARG A 53 45.09 -20.65 -10.55
CA ARG A 53 44.72 -19.48 -9.78
C ARG A 53 44.65 -18.19 -10.59
N ASN A 54 45.52 -18.00 -11.56
CA ASN A 54 45.49 -16.85 -12.44
C ASN A 54 44.44 -17.01 -13.55
N ARG A 55 44.13 -18.20 -13.98
CA ARG A 55 43.03 -18.52 -14.88
C ARG A 55 41.67 -18.22 -14.24
N GLU A 56 41.47 -18.61 -12.98
CA GLU A 56 40.29 -18.26 -12.21
C GLU A 56 40.13 -16.72 -12.06
N ARG A 57 41.20 -16.01 -11.77
CA ARG A 57 41.21 -14.54 -11.72
C ARG A 57 40.85 -13.91 -13.07
N TRP A 58 41.32 -14.44 -14.16
CA TRP A 58 40.97 -13.98 -15.51
C TRP A 58 39.52 -14.27 -15.85
N CYS A 59 39.02 -15.44 -15.51
CA CYS A 59 37.61 -15.78 -15.66
C CYS A 59 36.72 -14.85 -14.82
N LEU A 60 37.13 -14.54 -13.60
CA LEU A 60 36.46 -13.59 -12.73
C LEU A 60 36.50 -12.16 -13.31
N GLU A 61 37.67 -11.70 -13.83
CA GLU A 61 37.81 -10.41 -14.50
C GLU A 61 36.87 -10.31 -15.72
N ILE A 62 36.77 -11.37 -16.52
CA ILE A 62 35.85 -11.45 -17.67
C ILE A 62 34.38 -11.40 -17.22
N GLN A 63 34.02 -12.12 -16.15
CA GLN A 63 32.67 -12.07 -15.60
C GLN A 63 32.32 -10.69 -15.06
N ILE A 64 33.26 -10.04 -14.35
CA ILE A 64 33.10 -8.69 -13.84
C ILE A 64 32.88 -7.70 -14.99
N MET A 65 33.67 -7.79 -16.09
CA MET A 65 33.51 -6.93 -17.26
C MET A 65 32.18 -7.15 -18.00
N LYS A 66 31.57 -8.32 -17.91
CA LYS A 66 30.23 -8.61 -18.46
C LYS A 66 29.09 -8.03 -17.62
N SER A 67 29.35 -7.59 -16.39
CA SER A 67 28.37 -7.08 -15.44
C SER A 67 28.62 -5.59 -15.19
N THR A 68 28.73 -4.78 -16.23
CA THR A 68 28.92 -3.33 -16.11
C THR A 68 27.61 -2.58 -16.13
N VAL A 69 27.59 -1.34 -15.60
CA VAL A 69 26.44 -0.43 -15.73
C VAL A 69 26.09 -0.20 -17.20
N ARG A 70 27.06 -0.23 -18.11
CA ARG A 70 26.80 -0.16 -19.56
C ARG A 70 25.90 -1.29 -20.05
N GLU A 71 26.20 -2.52 -19.66
CA GLU A 71 25.38 -3.68 -20.02
C GLU A 71 24.00 -3.59 -19.34
N TYR A 72 23.95 -3.18 -18.08
CA TYR A 72 22.70 -2.97 -17.35
C TYR A 72 21.79 -1.91 -18.02
N LEU A 73 22.36 -0.84 -18.56
CA LEU A 73 21.61 0.18 -19.32
C LEU A 73 21.16 -0.32 -20.71
N ASN A 74 21.78 -1.38 -21.23
CA ASN A 74 21.45 -1.93 -22.54
C ASN A 74 20.33 -2.96 -22.53
N VAL A 75 19.88 -3.41 -21.34
CA VAL A 75 18.70 -4.27 -21.25
C VAL A 75 17.42 -3.48 -21.54
N LEU A 76 16.39 -4.17 -21.97
CA LEU A 76 15.12 -3.55 -22.36
C LEU A 76 14.47 -2.79 -21.21
N GLU A 77 14.52 -3.36 -20.01
CA GLU A 77 13.94 -2.81 -18.78
C GLU A 77 14.49 -1.42 -18.42
N ASN A 78 15.71 -1.11 -18.86
CA ASN A 78 16.40 0.14 -18.57
C ASN A 78 16.57 1.05 -19.81
N CYS A 79 15.97 0.71 -20.95
CA CYS A 79 16.15 1.46 -22.20
C CYS A 79 15.60 2.90 -22.14
N CYS A 80 14.64 3.17 -21.26
CA CYS A 80 14.07 4.49 -20.97
C CYS A 80 14.53 5.06 -19.61
N GLY A 81 15.59 4.50 -19.06
CA GLY A 81 16.16 4.89 -17.77
C GLY A 81 15.99 3.79 -16.71
N MET A 82 16.91 3.82 -15.76
CA MET A 82 16.88 2.93 -14.60
C MET A 82 15.69 3.27 -13.70
N ARG A 83 15.25 2.31 -12.90
CA ARG A 83 14.26 2.55 -11.84
C ARG A 83 14.83 3.48 -10.76
N GLU A 84 14.00 4.29 -10.17
CA GLU A 84 14.35 5.30 -9.17
C GLU A 84 15.24 4.74 -8.04
N GLY A 85 14.84 3.65 -7.41
CA GLY A 85 15.64 3.01 -6.37
C GLY A 85 17.04 2.59 -6.85
N SER A 86 17.14 2.06 -8.08
CA SER A 86 18.44 1.69 -8.66
C SER A 86 19.33 2.90 -8.93
N ILE A 87 18.74 4.04 -9.32
CA ILE A 87 19.47 5.31 -9.50
C ILE A 87 20.04 5.79 -8.17
N LEU A 88 19.24 5.79 -7.11
CA LEU A 88 19.64 6.24 -5.79
C LEU A 88 20.75 5.36 -5.20
N ILE A 89 20.64 4.04 -5.36
CA ILE A 89 21.67 3.09 -4.93
C ILE A 89 22.97 3.31 -5.71
N LEU A 90 22.90 3.46 -7.05
CA LEU A 90 24.05 3.77 -7.89
C LEU A 90 24.73 5.07 -7.43
N LEU A 91 23.98 6.14 -7.25
CA LEU A 91 24.52 7.44 -6.82
C LEU A 91 25.18 7.35 -5.46
N ARG A 92 24.60 6.61 -4.51
CA ARG A 92 25.18 6.40 -3.18
C ARG A 92 26.53 5.66 -3.26
N ASP A 93 26.55 4.54 -3.97
CA ASP A 93 27.76 3.72 -4.09
C ASP A 93 28.90 4.50 -4.77
N ILE A 94 28.59 5.20 -5.88
CA ILE A 94 29.60 5.96 -6.64
C ILE A 94 30.05 7.20 -5.88
N SER A 95 29.15 7.95 -5.23
CA SER A 95 29.56 9.12 -4.43
C SER A 95 30.44 8.72 -3.25
N SER A 96 30.13 7.61 -2.58
CA SER A 96 30.96 7.08 -1.50
C SER A 96 32.37 6.70 -1.98
N ALA A 97 32.47 6.01 -3.14
CA ALA A 97 33.75 5.66 -3.75
C ALA A 97 34.56 6.91 -4.17
N LEU A 98 33.91 7.89 -4.78
CA LEU A 98 34.56 9.15 -5.18
C LEU A 98 35.01 9.98 -3.98
N THR A 99 34.21 10.03 -2.93
CA THR A 99 34.58 10.69 -1.67
C THR A 99 35.84 10.06 -1.07
N TYR A 100 35.94 8.72 -1.08
CA TYR A 100 37.14 8.02 -0.64
C TYR A 100 38.37 8.38 -1.51
N LEU A 101 38.25 8.34 -2.85
CA LEU A 101 39.35 8.70 -3.77
C LEU A 101 39.78 10.14 -3.56
N HIS A 102 38.86 11.08 -3.44
CA HIS A 102 39.15 12.49 -3.24
C HIS A 102 39.83 12.78 -1.88
N LYS A 103 39.44 12.06 -0.81
CA LYS A 103 40.17 12.11 0.47
C LYS A 103 41.62 11.65 0.35
N LYS A 104 41.91 10.75 -0.61
CA LYS A 104 43.28 10.31 -0.95
C LYS A 104 43.92 11.17 -2.03
N ARG A 105 43.27 12.28 -2.42
CA ARG A 105 43.73 13.20 -3.52
C ARG A 105 43.86 12.50 -4.88
N ILE A 106 43.08 11.44 -5.10
CA ILE A 106 43.10 10.71 -6.37
C ILE A 106 41.88 11.16 -7.19
N ILE A 107 42.14 11.58 -8.45
CA ILE A 107 41.10 11.87 -9.44
C ILE A 107 41.07 10.71 -10.44
N HIS A 108 39.89 10.17 -10.70
CA HIS A 108 39.69 9.00 -11.57
C HIS A 108 39.90 9.35 -13.06
N ARG A 109 39.36 10.46 -13.55
CA ARG A 109 39.49 11.05 -14.92
C ARG A 109 38.81 10.28 -16.06
N ASP A 110 38.32 9.05 -15.85
CA ASP A 110 37.61 8.26 -16.87
C ASP A 110 36.40 7.56 -16.28
N LEU A 111 35.59 8.29 -15.51
CA LEU A 111 34.36 7.76 -14.96
C LEU A 111 33.29 7.62 -16.06
N LYS A 112 32.87 6.41 -16.34
CA LYS A 112 31.87 6.05 -17.37
C LYS A 112 31.15 4.76 -17.01
N PRO A 113 29.99 4.45 -17.62
CA PRO A 113 29.22 3.23 -17.31
C PRO A 113 29.99 1.93 -17.49
N GLU A 114 30.95 1.90 -18.42
CA GLU A 114 31.83 0.74 -18.65
C GLU A 114 32.81 0.49 -17.49
N ASN A 115 33.17 1.54 -16.75
CA ASN A 115 34.10 1.48 -15.62
C ASN A 115 33.39 1.38 -14.28
N ILE A 116 32.09 1.07 -14.28
CA ILE A 116 31.29 0.77 -13.09
C ILE A 116 30.75 -0.64 -13.23
N VAL A 117 31.17 -1.54 -12.37
CA VAL A 117 30.74 -2.94 -12.35
C VAL A 117 29.69 -3.18 -11.28
N LEU A 118 28.82 -4.13 -11.57
CA LEU A 118 27.75 -4.58 -10.70
C LEU A 118 28.17 -5.87 -10.02
N GLN A 119 28.16 -5.89 -8.71
CA GLN A 119 28.43 -7.06 -7.90
C GLN A 119 27.21 -7.38 -7.06
N GLN A 120 26.76 -8.64 -7.10
CA GLN A 120 25.73 -9.11 -6.21
C GLN A 120 26.28 -9.17 -4.79
N GLY A 121 25.72 -8.34 -3.89
CA GLY A 121 25.93 -8.40 -2.46
C GLY A 121 24.90 -9.33 -1.79
N GLU A 122 25.03 -9.51 -0.47
CA GLU A 122 24.10 -10.36 0.29
C GLU A 122 22.66 -9.83 0.26
N LYS A 123 22.47 -8.52 0.38
CA LYS A 123 21.15 -7.88 0.46
C LYS A 123 20.78 -7.06 -0.77
N ARG A 124 21.77 -6.56 -1.50
CA ARG A 124 21.53 -5.66 -2.64
C ARG A 124 22.64 -5.72 -3.67
N LEU A 125 22.37 -5.18 -4.85
CA LEU A 125 23.35 -4.92 -5.88
C LEU A 125 24.29 -3.79 -5.42
N ILE A 126 25.61 -3.99 -5.58
CA ILE A 126 26.66 -3.04 -5.23
C ILE A 126 27.35 -2.58 -6.51
N HIS A 127 27.58 -1.27 -6.62
CA HIS A 127 28.29 -0.67 -7.75
C HIS A 127 29.72 -0.35 -7.35
N LYS A 128 30.69 -0.81 -8.14
CA LYS A 128 32.11 -0.59 -7.89
C LYS A 128 32.78 0.10 -9.07
N ILE A 129 33.58 1.12 -8.77
CA ILE A 129 34.42 1.78 -9.78
C ILE A 129 35.63 0.89 -10.05
N ILE A 130 35.93 0.66 -11.33
CA ILE A 130 37.12 -0.05 -11.80
C ILE A 130 37.96 0.82 -12.75
N ASP A 131 39.13 0.34 -13.11
CA ASP A 131 40.03 0.93 -14.08
C ASP A 131 40.56 2.32 -13.66
N LEU A 132 41.52 2.31 -12.76
CA LEU A 132 42.29 3.50 -12.33
C LEU A 132 43.45 3.82 -13.27
N GLY A 133 43.46 3.30 -14.51
CA GLY A 133 44.58 3.49 -15.46
C GLY A 133 44.85 4.94 -15.83
N TYR A 134 43.85 5.79 -15.78
CA TYR A 134 44.02 7.24 -15.97
C TYR A 134 44.02 8.04 -14.68
N ALA A 135 43.94 7.41 -13.52
CA ALA A 135 43.88 8.09 -12.24
C ALA A 135 45.19 8.86 -11.99
N LYS A 136 45.04 10.00 -11.34
CA LYS A 136 46.17 10.85 -10.96
C LYS A 136 46.07 11.27 -9.50
N GLU A 137 47.14 11.07 -8.78
CA GLU A 137 47.31 11.66 -7.46
C GLU A 137 47.71 13.13 -7.62
N LEU A 138 47.03 14.02 -6.91
CA LEU A 138 47.28 15.47 -6.98
C LEU A 138 48.10 15.92 -5.77
N ASP A 139 49.26 16.52 -6.00
CA ASP A 139 49.94 17.33 -5.00
C ASP A 139 49.20 18.63 -4.73
N GLN A 140 49.50 19.30 -3.60
CA GLN A 140 48.78 20.50 -3.15
C GLN A 140 48.68 21.62 -4.18
N ASN A 141 49.63 21.68 -5.13
CA ASN A 141 49.75 22.75 -6.16
C ASN A 141 49.63 22.21 -7.59
N SER A 142 49.28 20.95 -7.81
CA SER A 142 49.27 20.41 -9.16
C SER A 142 47.91 20.61 -9.86
N LEU A 143 47.97 21.29 -11.01
CA LEU A 143 46.85 21.37 -11.94
C LEU A 143 46.83 20.14 -12.83
N CYS A 144 45.61 19.59 -13.07
CA CYS A 144 45.43 18.48 -13.99
C CYS A 144 45.40 19.02 -15.43
N THR A 145 46.60 19.11 -16.06
CA THR A 145 46.77 19.69 -17.40
C THR A 145 46.65 18.67 -18.53
N SER A 146 46.73 17.35 -18.23
CA SER A 146 46.66 16.32 -19.26
C SER A 146 45.22 16.04 -19.68
N PHE A 147 44.99 16.08 -21.01
CA PHE A 147 43.70 15.73 -21.61
C PHE A 147 43.60 14.21 -21.74
N VAL A 148 42.87 13.58 -20.82
CA VAL A 148 42.66 12.11 -20.77
C VAL A 148 41.20 11.81 -20.44
N GLY A 149 40.76 10.61 -20.80
CA GLY A 149 39.41 10.13 -20.58
C GLY A 149 38.71 9.74 -21.88
N THR A 150 37.49 9.23 -21.76
CA THR A 150 36.70 8.79 -22.92
C THR A 150 35.93 9.97 -23.50
N LEU A 151 36.18 10.29 -24.75
CA LEU A 151 35.76 11.50 -25.44
C LEU A 151 34.25 11.82 -25.29
N GLN A 152 33.40 10.81 -25.37
CA GLN A 152 31.96 10.99 -25.31
C GLN A 152 31.44 11.38 -23.91
N TYR A 153 32.25 11.17 -22.86
CA TYR A 153 31.87 11.49 -21.47
C TYR A 153 32.59 12.74 -20.92
N LEU A 154 33.49 13.33 -21.69
CA LEU A 154 34.20 14.54 -21.27
C LEU A 154 33.28 15.76 -21.36
N VAL A 155 33.14 16.47 -20.25
CA VAL A 155 32.28 17.68 -20.13
C VAL A 155 32.64 18.77 -21.15
N HIS A 156 33.91 18.83 -21.56
CA HIS A 156 34.42 19.89 -22.41
C HIS A 156 34.51 19.55 -23.91
N ASN A 157 34.07 18.36 -24.31
CA ASN A 157 34.34 17.94 -25.66
C ASN A 157 33.19 18.20 -26.63
N LYS A 158 33.47 18.92 -27.66
CA LYS A 158 32.71 19.15 -28.90
C LYS A 158 31.70 20.28 -28.94
N VAL A 159 31.39 21.02 -27.86
CA VAL A 159 30.27 21.94 -28.00
C VAL A 159 30.60 23.35 -27.52
N LYS A 160 30.98 24.18 -28.47
CA LYS A 160 31.19 25.62 -28.28
C LYS A 160 29.91 26.40 -27.88
N LEU A 161 28.75 25.75 -27.77
CA LEU A 161 27.45 26.39 -27.61
C LEU A 161 26.70 25.99 -26.32
N LYS A 162 27.27 25.09 -25.48
CA LYS A 162 26.65 24.68 -24.21
C LYS A 162 26.64 25.87 -23.24
N GLN A 163 25.45 26.12 -22.63
CA GLN A 163 25.32 27.06 -21.50
C GLN A 163 25.63 26.33 -20.18
N ASP A 164 26.01 27.10 -19.16
CA ASP A 164 26.38 26.52 -17.84
C ASP A 164 25.28 25.71 -17.15
N HIS A 165 24.02 25.95 -17.53
CA HIS A 165 22.88 25.26 -16.95
C HIS A 165 22.46 23.98 -17.70
N ASP A 166 23.10 23.69 -18.85
CA ASP A 166 22.74 22.52 -19.64
C ASP A 166 23.35 21.26 -19.04
N ILE A 167 22.50 20.25 -18.80
CA ILE A 167 22.90 18.97 -18.21
C ILE A 167 22.87 17.82 -19.23
N VAL A 168 22.14 17.96 -20.31
CA VAL A 168 21.98 16.94 -21.35
C VAL A 168 22.32 17.51 -22.73
N VAL A 169 23.04 16.71 -23.53
CA VAL A 169 23.31 16.94 -24.94
C VAL A 169 22.78 15.75 -25.72
N TYR A 170 21.95 15.99 -26.71
CA TYR A 170 21.38 14.92 -27.52
C TYR A 170 21.22 15.36 -28.99
N GLU A 171 21.19 14.38 -29.87
CA GLU A 171 20.86 14.57 -31.28
C GLU A 171 19.37 14.33 -31.47
N ASP A 172 18.67 15.29 -32.07
CA ASP A 172 17.25 15.17 -32.35
C ASP A 172 16.99 14.30 -33.59
N LEU A 173 15.70 14.14 -33.98
CA LEU A 173 15.31 13.31 -35.12
C LEU A 173 15.82 13.84 -36.46
N THR A 174 16.19 15.11 -36.52
CA THR A 174 16.74 15.76 -37.72
C THR A 174 18.28 15.68 -37.81
N GLY A 175 18.92 15.15 -36.77
CA GLY A 175 20.37 15.06 -36.66
C GLY A 175 21.03 16.34 -36.10
N GLU A 176 20.22 17.30 -35.60
CA GLU A 176 20.76 18.51 -34.96
C GLU A 176 21.08 18.25 -33.48
N VAL A 177 22.21 18.81 -33.04
CA VAL A 177 22.62 18.73 -31.63
C VAL A 177 21.81 19.72 -30.80
N ARG A 178 21.09 19.21 -29.80
CA ARG A 178 20.28 19.96 -28.87
C ARG A 178 20.84 19.88 -27.45
N PHE A 179 20.53 20.91 -26.69
CA PHE A 179 20.89 21.03 -25.28
C PHE A 179 19.66 21.14 -24.42
N SER A 180 19.72 20.59 -23.22
CA SER A 180 18.60 20.64 -22.27
C SER A 180 19.10 20.86 -20.86
N LYS A 181 18.35 21.67 -20.11
CA LYS A 181 18.45 21.82 -18.64
C LYS A 181 17.77 20.69 -17.88
N HIS A 182 17.00 19.88 -18.58
CA HIS A 182 16.16 18.84 -18.02
C HIS A 182 16.60 17.47 -18.52
N LEU A 183 16.40 16.47 -17.67
CA LEU A 183 16.62 15.07 -18.04
C LEU A 183 15.61 14.63 -19.10
N PRO A 184 15.99 13.70 -19.99
CA PRO A 184 15.10 13.18 -21.03
C PRO A 184 13.81 12.60 -20.44
N GLN A 185 12.70 12.79 -21.16
CA GLN A 185 11.43 12.18 -20.87
C GLN A 185 11.11 11.11 -21.95
N PRO A 186 10.45 9.98 -21.59
CA PRO A 186 10.06 9.55 -20.25
C PRO A 186 11.26 9.09 -19.39
N ASN A 187 11.16 9.26 -18.07
CA ASN A 187 12.08 8.69 -17.09
C ASN A 187 11.31 8.16 -15.88
N ASN A 188 11.97 7.38 -15.03
CA ASN A 188 11.35 6.70 -13.90
C ASN A 188 11.52 7.44 -12.56
N LEU A 189 11.89 8.72 -12.58
CA LEU A 189 12.04 9.54 -11.38
C LEU A 189 10.71 10.22 -11.03
N ASN A 190 10.39 10.29 -9.74
CA ASN A 190 9.31 11.15 -9.28
C ASN A 190 9.69 12.64 -9.44
N THR A 191 8.69 13.51 -9.48
CA THR A 191 8.89 14.95 -9.76
C THR A 191 9.79 15.65 -8.75
N LEU A 192 9.75 15.26 -7.48
CA LEU A 192 10.56 15.84 -6.41
C LEU A 192 12.05 15.47 -6.58
N LEU A 193 12.34 14.18 -6.74
CA LEU A 193 13.71 13.72 -6.98
C LEU A 193 14.26 14.21 -8.31
N LEU A 194 13.43 14.23 -9.36
CA LEU A 194 13.80 14.76 -10.66
C LEU A 194 14.33 16.20 -10.53
N GLY A 195 13.56 17.10 -9.92
CA GLY A 195 13.97 18.49 -9.74
C GLY A 195 15.23 18.66 -8.88
N ARG A 196 15.34 17.86 -7.80
CA ARG A 196 16.53 17.88 -6.93
C ARG A 196 17.78 17.39 -7.66
N LEU A 197 17.67 16.29 -8.42
CA LEU A 197 18.79 15.72 -9.18
C LEU A 197 19.19 16.61 -10.37
N GLU A 198 18.24 17.23 -11.06
CA GLU A 198 18.54 18.21 -12.12
C GLU A 198 19.34 19.40 -11.57
N SER A 199 18.92 19.98 -10.44
CA SER A 199 19.63 21.06 -9.78
C SER A 199 21.05 20.64 -9.35
N TRP A 200 21.19 19.44 -8.81
CA TRP A 200 22.48 18.88 -8.43
C TRP A 200 23.38 18.64 -9.65
N LEU A 201 22.85 18.10 -10.75
CA LEU A 201 23.61 17.90 -12.01
C LEU A 201 24.05 19.22 -12.61
N GLN A 202 23.22 20.27 -12.57
CA GLN A 202 23.62 21.63 -13.03
C GLN A 202 24.82 22.14 -12.24
N LEU A 203 24.87 21.88 -10.93
CA LEU A 203 26.02 22.23 -10.08
C LEU A 203 27.28 21.43 -10.46
N MET A 204 27.11 20.10 -10.66
CA MET A 204 28.20 19.19 -10.96
C MET A 204 28.81 19.38 -12.37
N LEU A 205 28.03 19.88 -13.30
CA LEU A 205 28.41 20.00 -14.72
C LEU A 205 28.80 21.44 -15.13
N ARG A 206 29.06 22.35 -14.18
CA ARG A 206 29.56 23.69 -14.46
C ARG A 206 30.89 23.66 -15.22
N TRP A 207 31.07 24.61 -16.13
CA TRP A 207 32.31 24.72 -16.95
C TRP A 207 33.53 25.00 -16.11
N SER A 208 33.44 26.04 -15.28
CA SER A 208 34.54 26.46 -14.43
C SER A 208 34.84 25.39 -13.38
N PRO A 209 36.06 24.83 -13.35
CA PRO A 209 36.47 23.90 -12.30
C PRO A 209 36.45 24.53 -10.91
N GLN A 210 36.56 25.83 -10.79
CA GLN A 210 36.55 26.58 -9.53
C GLN A 210 35.13 26.69 -8.95
N GLU A 211 34.11 26.75 -9.83
CA GLU A 211 32.71 26.88 -9.47
C GLU A 211 31.98 25.52 -9.42
N ARG A 212 32.58 24.50 -10.06
CA ARG A 212 32.00 23.17 -10.17
C ARG A 212 31.83 22.53 -8.80
N GLY A 213 30.58 22.09 -8.51
CA GLY A 213 30.27 21.45 -7.26
C GLY A 213 30.08 22.39 -6.08
N LYS A 214 30.14 23.69 -6.26
CA LYS A 214 29.96 24.70 -5.22
C LYS A 214 28.61 25.37 -5.39
N ALA A 215 27.83 25.44 -4.29
CA ALA A 215 26.55 26.17 -4.26
C ALA A 215 26.79 27.69 -4.32
N ASP A 216 27.81 28.17 -3.59
CA ASP A 216 28.26 29.54 -3.56
C ASP A 216 29.70 29.62 -4.09
N PRO A 217 30.00 30.47 -5.10
CA PRO A 217 31.35 30.67 -5.62
C PRO A 217 32.37 31.07 -4.56
N GLN A 218 31.93 31.70 -3.47
CA GLN A 218 32.81 32.18 -2.39
C GLN A 218 33.21 31.09 -1.41
N THR A 219 32.52 29.94 -1.40
CA THR A 219 32.88 28.81 -0.54
C THR A 219 34.12 28.10 -1.05
N THR A 220 35.01 27.75 -0.15
CA THR A 220 36.26 27.03 -0.48
C THR A 220 36.05 25.52 -0.61
N SER A 221 34.97 24.98 -0.04
CA SER A 221 34.64 23.57 -0.06
C SER A 221 33.57 23.25 -1.10
N SER A 222 33.69 22.07 -1.71
CA SER A 222 32.69 21.54 -2.62
C SER A 222 31.56 20.88 -1.80
N ASP A 223 30.36 21.47 -1.83
CA ASP A 223 29.20 20.98 -1.11
C ASP A 223 28.38 19.94 -1.87
N CYS A 224 28.81 19.58 -3.10
CA CYS A 224 28.03 18.70 -3.97
C CYS A 224 27.78 17.31 -3.40
N PHE A 225 28.72 16.72 -2.65
CA PHE A 225 28.52 15.42 -2.03
C PHE A 225 27.58 15.50 -0.82
N SER A 226 27.69 16.56 -0.01
CA SER A 226 26.77 16.79 1.11
C SER A 226 25.34 17.05 0.61
N GLN A 227 25.18 17.78 -0.49
CA GLN A 227 23.88 17.97 -1.12
C GLN A 227 23.32 16.65 -1.65
N LEU A 228 24.17 15.82 -2.26
CA LEU A 228 23.74 14.49 -2.71
C LEU A 228 23.34 13.61 -1.53
N GLU A 229 24.08 13.59 -0.44
CA GLU A 229 23.73 12.87 0.79
C GLU A 229 22.37 13.35 1.33
N THR A 230 22.09 14.64 1.29
CA THR A 230 20.78 15.19 1.67
C THR A 230 19.66 14.67 0.76
N ILE A 231 19.89 14.61 -0.57
CA ILE A 231 18.92 14.05 -1.52
C ILE A 231 18.70 12.56 -1.27
N LEU A 232 19.78 11.80 -1.05
CA LEU A 232 19.73 10.36 -0.80
C LEU A 232 19.13 9.99 0.58
N GLY A 233 19.17 10.92 1.53
CA GLY A 233 18.59 10.78 2.87
C GLY A 233 17.11 11.18 2.96
N LEU A 234 16.48 11.63 1.86
CA LEU A 234 15.08 12.00 1.87
C LEU A 234 14.21 10.77 2.17
N LYS A 235 13.30 10.93 3.13
CA LYS A 235 12.21 10.00 3.38
C LYS A 235 11.02 10.42 2.53
N LEU A 236 10.59 9.55 1.63
CA LEU A 236 9.56 9.86 0.64
C LEU A 236 8.30 9.05 0.88
N VAL A 237 7.16 9.72 0.85
CA VAL A 237 5.82 9.11 0.85
C VAL A 237 5.20 9.33 -0.52
N HIS A 238 4.77 8.23 -1.16
CA HIS A 238 4.09 8.27 -2.43
C HIS A 238 2.58 8.12 -2.22
N VAL A 239 1.82 9.11 -2.65
CA VAL A 239 0.37 9.15 -2.51
C VAL A 239 -0.27 9.01 -3.88
N LEU A 240 -1.00 7.92 -4.12
CA LEU A 240 -1.82 7.74 -5.31
C LEU A 240 -3.19 8.35 -5.07
N ASN A 241 -3.49 9.44 -5.76
CA ASN A 241 -4.82 10.02 -5.76
C ASN A 241 -5.74 9.16 -6.63
N MET A 242 -6.69 8.47 -5.99
CA MET A 242 -7.61 7.56 -6.67
C MET A 242 -8.63 8.28 -7.55
N VAL A 243 -8.85 9.59 -7.34
CA VAL A 243 -9.74 10.39 -8.19
C VAL A 243 -9.09 10.71 -9.54
N SER A 244 -7.81 11.12 -9.52
CA SER A 244 -7.09 11.58 -10.72
C SER A 244 -6.13 10.56 -11.31
N ALA A 245 -5.93 9.40 -10.66
CA ALA A 245 -4.93 8.38 -11.00
C ALA A 245 -3.49 8.91 -11.05
N LYS A 246 -3.18 9.99 -10.31
CA LYS A 246 -1.85 10.61 -10.27
C LYS A 246 -1.15 10.28 -8.95
N ILE A 247 0.16 10.02 -9.05
CA ILE A 247 1.02 9.83 -7.89
C ILE A 247 1.66 11.17 -7.53
N PHE A 248 1.53 11.57 -6.27
CA PHE A 248 2.20 12.71 -5.67
C PHE A 248 3.27 12.19 -4.72
N THR A 249 4.41 12.85 -4.68
CA THR A 249 5.53 12.43 -3.82
C THR A 249 5.86 13.56 -2.86
N TYR A 250 5.91 13.23 -1.57
CA TYR A 250 6.20 14.15 -0.49
C TYR A 250 7.44 13.70 0.29
N SER A 251 8.35 14.63 0.55
CA SER A 251 9.40 14.39 1.52
C SER A 251 8.83 14.64 2.92
N VAL A 252 9.06 13.74 3.84
CA VAL A 252 8.58 13.84 5.22
C VAL A 252 9.75 13.90 6.20
N SER A 253 9.62 14.72 7.23
CA SER A 253 10.57 14.78 8.34
C SER A 253 10.23 13.76 9.43
N ALA A 254 11.20 13.49 10.30
CA ALA A 254 11.05 12.44 11.33
C ALA A 254 9.87 12.68 12.29
N ASN A 255 9.52 13.95 12.54
CA ASN A 255 8.49 14.32 13.52
C ASN A 255 7.22 14.89 12.84
N GLU A 256 7.07 14.73 11.52
CA GLU A 256 5.92 15.25 10.78
C GLU A 256 4.70 14.34 11.01
N SER A 257 3.59 14.95 11.37
CA SER A 257 2.32 14.23 11.55
C SER A 257 1.64 13.94 10.21
N VAL A 258 0.75 12.95 10.20
CA VAL A 258 -0.13 12.70 9.05
C VAL A 258 -1.01 13.92 8.77
N ALA A 259 -1.43 14.68 9.78
CA ALA A 259 -2.20 15.90 9.60
C ALA A 259 -1.43 16.98 8.81
N ASP A 260 -0.13 17.15 9.09
CA ASP A 260 0.73 18.07 8.32
C ASP A 260 0.86 17.62 6.87
N LEU A 261 1.04 16.31 6.65
CA LEU A 261 1.05 15.72 5.31
C LEU A 261 -0.28 15.95 4.58
N GLN A 262 -1.42 15.79 5.26
CA GLN A 262 -2.75 16.05 4.69
C GLN A 262 -2.95 17.49 4.25
N GLN A 263 -2.39 18.47 4.97
CA GLN A 263 -2.42 19.89 4.55
C GLN A 263 -1.70 20.08 3.20
N ARG A 264 -0.53 19.48 3.04
CA ARG A 264 0.26 19.54 1.80
C ARG A 264 -0.46 18.84 0.64
N ILE A 265 -1.03 17.66 0.90
CA ILE A 265 -1.86 16.93 -0.06
C ILE A 265 -3.05 17.80 -0.49
N GLY A 266 -3.67 18.50 0.45
CA GLY A 266 -4.78 19.41 0.17
C GLY A 266 -4.42 20.52 -0.81
N CYS A 267 -3.23 21.12 -0.67
CA CYS A 267 -2.74 22.15 -1.59
C CYS A 267 -2.56 21.61 -3.02
N ASP A 268 -2.08 20.36 -3.18
CA ASP A 268 -1.75 19.81 -4.49
C ASP A 268 -2.95 19.14 -5.18
N THR A 269 -3.92 18.65 -4.41
CA THR A 269 -5.06 17.86 -4.92
C THR A 269 -6.39 18.61 -4.90
N ASN A 270 -6.46 19.75 -4.21
CA ASN A 270 -7.69 20.51 -3.90
C ASN A 270 -8.72 19.70 -3.08
N ILE A 271 -8.30 18.65 -2.38
CA ILE A 271 -9.14 17.86 -1.46
C ILE A 271 -8.82 18.36 -0.04
N PRO A 272 -9.76 19.02 0.67
CA PRO A 272 -9.52 19.50 2.03
C PRO A 272 -9.13 18.34 2.98
N PRO A 273 -8.27 18.56 3.99
CA PRO A 273 -7.85 17.52 4.93
C PRO A 273 -9.00 16.76 5.59
N ALA A 274 -10.10 17.43 5.91
CA ALA A 274 -11.29 16.79 6.49
C ALA A 274 -11.96 15.78 5.56
N ASN A 275 -11.82 15.94 4.24
CA ASN A 275 -12.39 15.05 3.23
C ASN A 275 -11.39 13.99 2.73
N GLN A 276 -10.12 14.09 3.15
CA GLN A 276 -9.12 13.11 2.76
C GLN A 276 -9.25 11.84 3.59
N GLU A 277 -9.18 10.72 2.90
CA GLU A 277 -8.96 9.42 3.51
C GLU A 277 -7.73 8.78 2.91
N LEU A 278 -6.74 8.57 3.75
CA LEU A 278 -5.48 7.95 3.38
C LEU A 278 -5.50 6.49 3.84
N LEU A 279 -5.48 5.57 2.87
CA LEU A 279 -5.47 4.13 3.14
C LEU A 279 -4.12 3.53 2.80
N LEU A 280 -3.65 2.63 3.66
CA LEU A 280 -2.56 1.71 3.37
C LEU A 280 -3.05 0.54 2.50
N GLU A 281 -2.14 -0.25 1.93
CA GLU A 281 -2.45 -1.42 1.10
C GLU A 281 -3.37 -2.43 1.79
N ALA A 282 -3.22 -2.59 3.12
CA ALA A 282 -4.09 -3.44 3.93
C ALA A 282 -5.49 -2.85 4.20
N GLY A 283 -5.83 -1.68 3.64
CA GLY A 283 -7.09 -0.99 3.88
C GLY A 283 -7.23 -0.38 5.27
N LEU A 284 -6.10 -0.12 5.95
CA LEU A 284 -6.05 0.63 7.21
C LEU A 284 -5.98 2.12 6.91
N ALA A 285 -6.79 2.91 7.58
CA ALA A 285 -6.71 4.36 7.49
C ALA A 285 -5.54 4.89 8.34
N LEU A 286 -4.85 5.90 7.83
CA LEU A 286 -3.83 6.62 8.58
C LEU A 286 -4.50 7.59 9.55
N GLU A 287 -4.13 7.50 10.81
CA GLU A 287 -4.59 8.39 11.84
C GLU A 287 -3.90 9.77 11.73
N PRO A 288 -4.65 10.90 11.79
CA PRO A 288 -4.08 12.25 11.65
C PRO A 288 -2.96 12.58 12.65
N GLN A 289 -3.02 12.00 13.84
CA GLN A 289 -2.03 12.20 14.91
C GLN A 289 -0.82 11.25 14.79
N GLY A 290 -0.87 10.29 13.86
CA GLY A 290 0.21 9.36 13.61
C GLY A 290 1.41 10.03 12.91
N GLU A 291 2.57 9.41 12.97
CA GLU A 291 3.78 9.86 12.28
C GLU A 291 3.70 9.56 10.77
N ALA A 292 3.86 10.57 9.93
CA ALA A 292 3.91 10.38 8.47
C ALA A 292 5.11 9.53 8.02
N GLY A 293 6.17 9.53 8.82
CA GLY A 293 7.39 8.74 8.58
C GLY A 293 7.17 7.23 8.52
N GLN A 294 6.10 6.70 9.14
CA GLN A 294 5.77 5.27 9.09
C GLN A 294 5.44 4.78 7.68
N CYS A 295 4.98 5.67 6.80
CA CYS A 295 4.65 5.37 5.41
C CYS A 295 5.77 5.70 4.44
N ALA A 296 6.89 6.23 4.94
CA ALA A 296 7.99 6.66 4.13
C ALA A 296 8.85 5.48 3.68
N ILE A 297 9.34 5.58 2.45
CA ILE A 297 10.27 4.62 1.88
C ILE A 297 11.68 5.01 2.30
N ASP A 298 12.40 4.08 2.89
CA ASP A 298 13.84 4.16 3.02
C ASP A 298 14.50 3.35 1.90
N TYR A 299 15.01 4.04 0.89
CA TYR A 299 15.72 3.40 -0.22
C TYR A 299 17.04 2.73 0.20
N THR A 300 17.48 2.93 1.43
CA THR A 300 18.69 2.28 1.96
C THR A 300 18.45 0.85 2.37
N GLU A 301 17.20 0.55 2.79
CA GLU A 301 16.80 -0.75 3.31
C GLU A 301 16.04 -1.59 2.28
N ILE A 302 15.60 -0.99 1.16
CA ILE A 302 14.88 -1.72 0.13
C ILE A 302 15.83 -2.70 -0.53
N ASP A 303 15.53 -3.98 -0.36
CA ASP A 303 16.06 -5.05 -1.20
C ASP A 303 15.78 -4.68 -2.65
N GLY A 304 16.81 -4.59 -3.49
CA GLY A 304 16.68 -4.19 -4.91
C GLY A 304 15.78 -5.09 -5.75
N ARG A 305 15.16 -6.09 -5.14
CA ARG A 305 14.15 -6.98 -5.73
C ARG A 305 12.72 -6.43 -5.67
N ARG A 306 12.44 -5.43 -4.83
CA ARG A 306 11.10 -4.86 -4.75
C ARG A 306 10.84 -3.98 -5.96
N THR A 307 10.00 -4.44 -6.86
CA THR A 307 9.64 -3.74 -8.09
C THR A 307 8.60 -2.66 -7.88
N ASP A 308 7.80 -2.76 -6.80
CA ASP A 308 6.68 -1.87 -6.52
C ASP A 308 6.96 -0.96 -5.34
N LEU A 309 6.70 0.33 -5.54
CA LEU A 309 6.79 1.33 -4.49
C LEU A 309 5.60 1.17 -3.54
N PRO A 310 5.79 1.15 -2.21
CA PRO A 310 4.67 1.23 -1.29
C PRO A 310 3.93 2.54 -1.50
N LEU A 311 2.60 2.44 -1.66
CA LEU A 311 1.72 3.56 -1.94
C LEU A 311 0.75 3.79 -0.79
N VAL A 312 0.48 5.06 -0.50
CA VAL A 312 -0.67 5.50 0.27
C VAL A 312 -1.77 5.89 -0.72
N PHE A 313 -2.97 5.40 -0.53
CA PHE A 313 -4.11 5.65 -1.43
C PHE A 313 -4.99 6.76 -0.86
N LEU A 314 -5.14 7.84 -1.63
CA LEU A 314 -5.98 8.98 -1.27
C LEU A 314 -7.36 8.82 -1.89
N PHE A 315 -8.38 8.84 -1.03
CA PHE A 315 -9.79 8.90 -1.41
C PHE A 315 -10.41 10.22 -0.94
N ASP A 316 -11.38 10.73 -1.71
CA ASP A 316 -12.16 11.90 -1.34
C ASP A 316 -13.49 11.45 -0.72
N ARG A 317 -13.70 11.77 0.56
CA ARG A 317 -14.95 11.46 1.30
C ARG A 317 -16.13 12.32 0.87
N SER A 318 -15.88 13.46 0.27
CA SER A 318 -16.94 14.38 -0.18
C SER A 318 -17.58 13.94 -1.49
N SER A 319 -16.95 13.05 -2.24
CA SER A 319 -17.43 12.59 -3.54
C SER A 319 -17.63 11.07 -3.54
N CYS A 320 -18.84 10.65 -3.90
CA CYS A 320 -19.18 9.24 -4.14
C CYS A 320 -19.12 8.84 -5.61
N SER A 321 -18.98 9.81 -6.51
CA SER A 321 -18.86 9.59 -7.95
C SER A 321 -17.47 9.93 -8.41
N TYR A 322 -16.70 8.90 -8.75
CA TYR A 322 -15.40 9.05 -9.39
C TYR A 322 -15.60 9.00 -10.90
N GLU A 323 -15.68 10.15 -11.52
CA GLU A 323 -15.57 10.23 -12.97
C GLU A 323 -14.10 10.21 -13.36
N PRO A 324 -13.72 9.33 -14.32
CA PRO A 324 -12.33 9.28 -14.74
C PRO A 324 -11.97 10.61 -15.41
N GLN A 325 -11.22 11.45 -14.72
CA GLN A 325 -10.58 12.61 -15.31
C GLN A 325 -9.43 12.13 -16.18
N PHE A 326 -9.78 11.61 -17.36
CA PHE A 326 -8.81 11.09 -18.29
C PHE A 326 -8.13 12.24 -19.02
N THR A 327 -6.89 12.52 -18.66
CA THR A 327 -6.01 13.34 -19.49
C THR A 327 -5.33 12.40 -20.49
N PRO A 328 -5.61 12.54 -21.81
CA PRO A 328 -4.95 11.71 -22.81
C PRO A 328 -3.45 11.71 -22.60
N ARG A 329 -2.85 10.51 -22.48
CA ARG A 329 -1.41 10.39 -22.28
C ARG A 329 -0.67 10.94 -23.50
N LYS A 330 0.22 11.88 -23.28
CA LYS A 330 1.10 12.38 -24.35
C LYS A 330 2.02 11.24 -24.80
N MET A 331 1.83 10.79 -26.04
CA MET A 331 2.73 9.79 -26.64
C MET A 331 4.12 10.36 -26.79
N PRO A 332 5.18 9.56 -26.54
CA PRO A 332 6.56 9.96 -26.84
C PRO A 332 6.73 10.45 -28.29
N GLU A 333 7.61 11.41 -28.48
CA GLU A 333 7.80 12.07 -29.76
C GLU A 333 8.14 11.11 -30.91
N ASN A 334 9.02 10.14 -30.66
CA ASN A 334 9.36 9.12 -31.65
C ASN A 334 8.17 8.26 -32.06
N ILE A 335 7.29 7.91 -31.12
CA ILE A 335 6.09 7.14 -31.41
C ILE A 335 5.12 7.96 -32.25
N ARG A 336 4.91 9.25 -31.90
CA ARG A 336 4.08 10.16 -32.68
C ARG A 336 4.62 10.35 -34.11
N PHE A 337 5.95 10.48 -34.23
CA PHE A 337 6.60 10.61 -35.53
C PHE A 337 6.31 9.40 -36.43
N VAL A 338 6.46 8.19 -35.94
CA VAL A 338 6.14 6.96 -36.69
C VAL A 338 4.65 6.86 -37.02
N GLN A 339 3.75 7.37 -36.17
CA GLN A 339 2.31 7.43 -36.46
C GLN A 339 2.01 8.40 -37.60
N THR A 340 2.71 9.57 -37.66
CA THR A 340 2.45 10.61 -38.65
C THR A 340 3.07 10.27 -39.99
N ASP A 341 4.28 9.70 -40.00
CA ASP A 341 4.97 9.25 -41.21
C ASP A 341 5.43 7.77 -41.11
N PRO A 342 4.52 6.82 -41.32
CA PRO A 342 4.81 5.39 -41.21
C PRO A 342 5.80 4.87 -42.26
N LYS A 343 6.02 5.59 -43.36
CA LYS A 343 6.90 5.17 -44.46
C LYS A 343 8.34 5.62 -44.25
N HIS A 344 8.59 6.52 -43.33
CA HIS A 344 9.94 6.99 -43.03
C HIS A 344 10.81 5.88 -42.44
N VAL A 345 11.97 5.68 -43.03
CA VAL A 345 12.94 4.69 -42.55
C VAL A 345 13.84 5.35 -41.52
N LEU A 346 13.64 4.96 -40.25
CA LEU A 346 14.48 5.44 -39.16
C LEU A 346 15.86 4.78 -39.21
N THR A 347 16.91 5.53 -38.91
CA THR A 347 18.26 5.00 -38.66
C THR A 347 18.25 4.15 -37.38
N TYR A 348 19.31 3.36 -37.18
CA TYR A 348 19.35 2.37 -36.08
C TYR A 348 19.11 2.97 -34.68
N SER A 349 19.70 4.12 -34.38
CA SER A 349 19.60 4.73 -33.04
C SER A 349 18.20 5.25 -32.73
N PRO A 350 17.52 6.06 -33.56
CA PRO A 350 16.12 6.42 -33.38
C PRO A 350 15.19 5.21 -33.38
N LEU A 351 15.42 4.21 -34.24
CA LEU A 351 14.63 3.00 -34.31
C LEU A 351 14.63 2.25 -32.97
N ARG A 352 15.83 2.00 -32.42
CA ARG A 352 15.98 1.35 -31.11
C ARG A 352 15.30 2.14 -30.00
N ARG A 353 15.41 3.48 -30.03
CA ARG A 353 14.75 4.36 -29.04
C ARG A 353 13.23 4.26 -29.15
N THR A 354 12.67 4.28 -30.35
CA THR A 354 11.23 4.11 -30.58
C THR A 354 10.71 2.80 -30.00
N TRP A 355 11.41 1.69 -30.22
CA TRP A 355 11.03 0.40 -29.68
C TRP A 355 11.10 0.35 -28.16
N GLY A 356 12.17 0.92 -27.58
CA GLY A 356 12.30 1.04 -26.14
C GLY A 356 11.17 1.87 -25.52
N GLN A 357 10.87 3.03 -26.11
CA GLN A 357 9.77 3.88 -25.65
C GLN A 357 8.38 3.23 -25.81
N ALA A 358 8.20 2.45 -26.87
CA ALA A 358 6.95 1.71 -27.08
C ALA A 358 6.73 0.65 -25.98
N TRP A 359 7.74 -0.17 -25.73
CA TRP A 359 7.69 -1.13 -24.65
C TRP A 359 7.49 -0.46 -23.29
N ASP A 360 8.27 0.57 -22.98
CA ASP A 360 8.16 1.32 -21.73
C ASP A 360 6.77 1.94 -21.53
N THR A 361 6.15 2.44 -22.58
CA THR A 361 4.77 2.94 -22.54
C THR A 361 3.78 1.84 -22.15
N ILE A 362 3.88 0.67 -22.75
CA ILE A 362 3.00 -0.48 -22.43
C ILE A 362 3.24 -0.95 -21.00
N ARG A 363 4.49 -1.07 -20.58
CA ARG A 363 4.87 -1.43 -19.21
C ARG A 363 4.31 -0.44 -18.19
N THR A 364 4.46 0.85 -18.43
CA THR A 364 3.98 1.90 -17.53
C THR A 364 2.45 1.87 -17.41
N LEU A 365 1.71 1.63 -18.51
CA LEU A 365 0.25 1.45 -18.47
C LEU A 365 -0.15 0.23 -17.61
N LYS A 366 0.59 -0.87 -17.71
CA LYS A 366 0.38 -2.06 -16.88
C LYS A 366 0.64 -1.75 -15.40
N GLU A 367 1.78 -1.11 -15.08
CA GLU A 367 2.10 -0.72 -13.70
C GLU A 367 1.06 0.24 -13.11
N ASP A 368 0.61 1.25 -13.87
CA ASP A 368 -0.44 2.18 -13.45
C ASP A 368 -1.76 1.43 -13.18
N TRP A 369 -2.09 0.45 -14.04
CA TRP A 369 -3.27 -0.40 -13.84
C TRP A 369 -3.16 -1.23 -12.55
N GLN A 370 -2.03 -1.85 -12.30
CA GLN A 370 -1.77 -2.63 -11.09
C GLN A 370 -1.86 -1.77 -9.82
N ARG A 371 -1.31 -0.56 -9.85
CA ARG A 371 -1.41 0.41 -8.73
C ARG A 371 -2.85 0.82 -8.43
N LEU A 372 -3.65 1.06 -9.47
CA LEU A 372 -5.08 1.34 -9.31
C LEU A 372 -5.83 0.15 -8.71
N GLN A 373 -5.51 -1.08 -9.14
CA GLN A 373 -6.09 -2.29 -8.55
C GLN A 373 -5.72 -2.47 -7.08
N GLN A 374 -4.48 -2.16 -6.70
CA GLN A 374 -4.05 -2.16 -5.29
C GLN A 374 -4.86 -1.15 -4.47
N GLY A 375 -5.06 0.07 -4.96
CA GLY A 375 -5.87 1.08 -4.28
C GLY A 375 -7.33 0.66 -4.13
N GLN A 376 -7.90 0.03 -5.13
CA GLN A 376 -9.26 -0.51 -5.05
C GLN A 376 -9.35 -1.69 -4.07
N LYS A 377 -8.35 -2.58 -4.06
CA LYS A 377 -8.27 -3.64 -3.04
C LYS A 377 -8.22 -3.04 -1.64
N ALA A 378 -7.43 -1.97 -1.43
CA ALA A 378 -7.38 -1.26 -0.15
C ALA A 378 -8.76 -0.69 0.25
N ALA A 379 -9.49 -0.06 -0.68
CA ALA A 379 -10.85 0.42 -0.43
C ALA A 379 -11.83 -0.72 -0.07
N LEU A 380 -11.75 -1.84 -0.78
CA LEU A 380 -12.57 -3.01 -0.51
C LEU A 380 -12.24 -3.62 0.86
N MET A 381 -10.97 -3.75 1.21
CA MET A 381 -10.56 -4.25 2.53
C MET A 381 -11.03 -3.33 3.66
N SER A 382 -10.97 -2.01 3.45
CA SER A 382 -11.55 -1.03 4.39
C SER A 382 -13.06 -1.20 4.53
N LEU A 383 -13.79 -1.33 3.41
CA LEU A 383 -15.23 -1.59 3.40
C LEU A 383 -15.59 -2.87 4.18
N LEU A 384 -14.90 -3.98 3.92
CA LEU A 384 -15.16 -5.26 4.58
C LEU A 384 -14.92 -5.20 6.09
N ARG A 385 -13.89 -4.47 6.52
CA ARG A 385 -13.61 -4.27 7.94
C ARG A 385 -14.72 -3.50 8.65
N HIS A 386 -15.17 -2.40 8.06
CA HIS A 386 -16.29 -1.62 8.60
C HIS A 386 -17.60 -2.42 8.56
N ASN A 387 -17.85 -3.19 7.50
CA ASN A 387 -19.01 -4.06 7.39
C ASN A 387 -19.00 -5.17 8.46
N SER A 388 -17.84 -5.73 8.79
CA SER A 388 -17.71 -6.70 9.90
C SER A 388 -18.10 -6.06 11.24
N SER A 389 -17.68 -4.82 11.49
CA SER A 389 -18.10 -4.07 12.68
C SER A 389 -19.60 -3.81 12.69
N LEU A 390 -20.17 -3.37 11.56
CA LEU A 390 -21.62 -3.16 11.42
C LEU A 390 -22.43 -4.44 11.66
N SER A 391 -21.93 -5.58 11.15
CA SER A 391 -22.60 -6.87 11.36
C SER A 391 -22.63 -7.30 12.84
N LYS A 392 -21.55 -7.03 13.59
CA LYS A 392 -21.52 -7.27 15.04
C LYS A 392 -22.56 -6.42 15.76
N GLN A 393 -22.59 -5.12 15.47
CA GLN A 393 -23.54 -4.18 16.07
C GLN A 393 -24.99 -4.51 15.69
N LYS A 394 -25.24 -4.98 14.44
CA LYS A 394 -26.55 -5.48 14.02
C LYS A 394 -27.01 -6.62 14.92
N ASN A 395 -26.17 -7.63 15.12
CA ASN A 395 -26.51 -8.78 15.95
C ASN A 395 -26.77 -8.37 17.39
N GLU A 396 -26.02 -7.44 17.94
CA GLU A 396 -26.25 -6.87 19.27
C GLU A 396 -27.59 -6.12 19.34
N MET A 397 -27.86 -5.26 18.34
CA MET A 397 -29.14 -4.53 18.24
C MET A 397 -30.34 -5.49 18.22
N VAL A 398 -30.30 -6.52 17.38
CA VAL A 398 -31.40 -7.52 17.27
C VAL A 398 -31.58 -8.27 18.57
N SER A 399 -30.50 -8.75 19.19
CA SER A 399 -30.54 -9.44 20.48
C SER A 399 -31.09 -8.54 21.59
N MET A 400 -30.68 -7.28 21.62
CA MET A 400 -31.17 -6.32 22.62
C MET A 400 -32.64 -6.00 22.41
N ASN A 401 -33.08 -5.82 21.16
CA ASN A 401 -34.50 -5.62 20.83
C ASN A 401 -35.38 -6.80 21.32
N GLN A 402 -34.95 -8.02 21.07
CA GLN A 402 -35.68 -9.23 21.53
C GLN A 402 -35.78 -9.27 23.07
N ARG A 403 -34.67 -8.97 23.76
CA ARG A 403 -34.65 -8.91 25.23
C ARG A 403 -35.57 -7.82 25.80
N LEU A 404 -35.50 -6.63 25.18
CA LEU A 404 -36.32 -5.50 25.60
C LEU A 404 -37.81 -5.79 25.42
N THR A 405 -38.21 -6.35 24.25
CA THR A 405 -39.56 -6.74 23.96
C THR A 405 -40.07 -7.79 24.96
N ALA A 406 -39.29 -8.84 25.21
CA ALA A 406 -39.65 -9.87 26.18
C ALA A 406 -39.81 -9.32 27.62
N LYS A 407 -38.92 -8.42 28.05
CA LYS A 407 -39.03 -7.76 29.36
C LYS A 407 -40.22 -6.83 29.46
N LEU A 408 -40.53 -6.13 28.37
CA LEU A 408 -41.71 -5.25 28.29
C LEU A 408 -43.00 -6.05 28.39
N ASP A 409 -43.13 -7.15 27.62
CA ASP A 409 -44.29 -8.04 27.67
C ASP A 409 -44.47 -8.65 29.05
N PHE A 410 -43.38 -9.11 29.66
CA PHE A 410 -43.41 -9.62 31.04
C PHE A 410 -43.87 -8.58 32.04
N PHE A 411 -43.31 -7.36 31.97
CA PHE A 411 -43.68 -6.26 32.86
C PHE A 411 -45.14 -5.86 32.69
N SER A 412 -45.59 -5.65 31.44
CA SER A 412 -46.98 -5.25 31.13
C SER A 412 -47.99 -6.31 31.56
N THR A 413 -47.71 -7.55 31.24
CA THR A 413 -48.59 -8.68 31.66
C THR A 413 -48.65 -8.78 33.18
N SER A 414 -47.52 -8.69 33.85
CA SER A 414 -47.44 -8.75 35.30
C SER A 414 -48.17 -7.57 35.96
N LEU A 415 -48.07 -6.37 35.41
CA LEU A 415 -48.76 -5.18 35.90
C LEU A 415 -50.26 -5.28 35.71
N HIS A 416 -50.74 -5.83 34.57
CA HIS A 416 -52.16 -6.09 34.32
C HIS A 416 -52.75 -7.09 35.32
N ILE A 417 -52.04 -8.19 35.56
CA ILE A 417 -52.45 -9.17 36.57
C ILE A 417 -52.57 -8.52 37.96
N ASP A 418 -51.61 -7.66 38.33
CA ASP A 418 -51.67 -6.97 39.62
C ASP A 418 -52.83 -5.98 39.70
N MET A 419 -53.13 -5.30 38.60
CA MET A 419 -54.28 -4.36 38.53
C MET A 419 -55.60 -5.10 38.62
N ASP A 420 -55.76 -6.23 37.91
CA ASP A 420 -56.98 -7.05 37.96
C ASP A 420 -57.20 -7.62 39.37
N LYS A 421 -56.16 -8.21 39.96
CA LYS A 421 -56.23 -8.72 41.35
C LYS A 421 -56.53 -7.63 42.37
N TYR A 422 -56.01 -6.43 42.18
CA TYR A 422 -56.30 -5.28 43.01
C TYR A 422 -57.74 -4.82 42.86
N GLN A 423 -58.35 -4.84 41.67
CA GLN A 423 -59.77 -4.54 41.46
C GLN A 423 -60.69 -5.53 42.16
N GLU A 424 -60.37 -6.84 42.11
CA GLU A 424 -61.05 -7.85 42.86
C GLU A 424 -60.98 -7.55 44.37
N GLN A 425 -59.86 -7.16 44.90
CA GLN A 425 -59.63 -6.93 46.32
C GLN A 425 -60.30 -5.60 46.80
N ARG A 426 -60.49 -4.63 45.87
CA ARG A 426 -61.20 -3.37 46.19
C ARG A 426 -62.60 -3.60 46.74
N ALA A 427 -63.29 -4.62 46.28
CA ALA A 427 -64.63 -5.05 46.84
C ALA A 427 -64.58 -5.47 48.32
N THR A 428 -63.41 -5.89 48.83
CA THR A 428 -63.17 -6.27 50.22
C THR A 428 -62.71 -5.11 51.14
N GLY A 429 -62.74 -3.86 50.63
CA GLY A 429 -62.47 -2.67 51.45
C GLY A 429 -60.96 -2.28 51.49
N ILE A 430 -60.08 -2.88 50.70
CA ILE A 430 -58.70 -2.49 50.55
C ILE A 430 -58.61 -1.59 49.30
N ALA A 431 -58.65 -0.31 49.48
CA ALA A 431 -58.58 0.63 48.38
C ALA A 431 -57.47 1.72 48.59
N SER A 432 -56.70 1.99 47.53
CA SER A 432 -55.71 3.07 47.46
C SER A 432 -55.71 3.66 46.05
N GLU A 433 -56.35 4.80 45.87
CA GLU A 433 -56.36 5.51 44.59
C GLU A 433 -54.96 5.97 44.16
N LYS A 434 -54.10 6.27 45.14
CA LYS A 434 -52.69 6.59 44.90
C LYS A 434 -51.95 5.45 44.21
N LEU A 435 -52.20 4.19 44.55
CA LEU A 435 -51.55 3.03 43.97
C LEU A 435 -51.93 2.83 42.50
N LEU A 436 -53.21 3.00 42.17
CA LEU A 436 -53.67 2.91 40.77
C LEU A 436 -53.06 4.05 39.90
N GLY A 437 -52.89 5.22 40.47
CA GLY A 437 -52.19 6.32 39.77
C GLY A 437 -50.74 5.98 39.45
N VAL A 438 -50.04 5.39 40.46
CA VAL A 438 -48.65 4.98 40.29
C VAL A 438 -48.50 3.85 39.24
N TRP A 439 -49.40 2.87 39.26
CA TRP A 439 -49.37 1.78 38.27
C TRP A 439 -49.70 2.25 36.86
N ARG A 440 -50.62 3.19 36.65
CA ARG A 440 -50.87 3.79 35.33
C ARG A 440 -49.67 4.62 34.83
N GLU A 441 -49.02 5.34 35.74
CA GLU A 441 -47.78 6.06 35.42
C GLU A 441 -46.66 5.08 34.95
N MET A 442 -46.51 3.92 35.63
CA MET A 442 -45.59 2.89 35.27
C MET A 442 -45.92 2.29 33.90
N GLU A 443 -47.19 2.04 33.62
CA GLU A 443 -47.69 1.52 32.35
C GLU A 443 -47.37 2.50 31.21
N GLN A 444 -47.65 3.76 31.38
CA GLN A 444 -47.36 4.80 30.39
C GLN A 444 -45.85 4.90 30.13
N THR A 445 -45.03 4.85 31.17
CA THR A 445 -43.57 4.85 31.06
C THR A 445 -43.08 3.59 30.34
N ALA A 446 -43.61 2.43 30.62
CA ALA A 446 -43.27 1.19 29.94
C ALA A 446 -43.67 1.23 28.46
N VAL A 447 -44.82 1.76 28.11
CA VAL A 447 -45.23 1.97 26.72
C VAL A 447 -44.25 2.88 25.96
N SER A 448 -43.76 3.93 26.62
CA SER A 448 -42.75 4.81 26.00
C SER A 448 -41.42 4.09 25.73
N CYS A 449 -41.02 3.13 26.60
CA CYS A 449 -39.85 2.28 26.36
C CYS A 449 -40.05 1.32 25.19
N GLY A 450 -41.30 0.93 24.93
CA GLY A 450 -41.65 0.01 23.83
C GLY A 450 -41.93 0.69 22.50
N GLN A 451 -41.95 2.02 22.43
CA GLN A 451 -41.93 2.74 21.14
C GLN A 451 -40.58 2.54 20.48
N ALA A 452 -40.37 1.27 20.12
CA ALA A 452 -39.13 0.82 19.49
C ALA A 452 -38.92 1.61 18.22
N GLU A 453 -37.82 2.29 18.21
CA GLU A 453 -37.24 2.85 17.04
C GLU A 453 -37.27 1.85 15.88
N ARG A 454 -37.19 2.35 14.69
CA ARG A 454 -37.20 1.69 13.40
C ARG A 454 -36.12 0.60 13.22
N VAL A 455 -36.07 -0.37 14.15
CA VAL A 455 -35.09 -1.48 14.12
C VAL A 455 -35.25 -2.29 12.84
N THR A 456 -36.48 -2.59 12.44
CA THR A 456 -36.79 -3.31 11.22
C THR A 456 -36.34 -2.56 9.95
N GLU A 457 -36.55 -1.25 9.90
CA GLU A 457 -36.09 -0.41 8.78
C GLU A 457 -34.55 -0.41 8.67
N LEU A 458 -33.85 -0.29 9.80
CA LEU A 458 -32.39 -0.37 9.84
C LEU A 458 -31.87 -1.74 9.44
N GLU A 459 -32.56 -2.79 9.85
CA GLU A 459 -32.20 -4.16 9.50
C GLU A 459 -32.36 -4.43 8.01
N GLU A 460 -33.43 -3.96 7.40
CA GLU A 460 -33.64 -4.02 5.95
C GLU A 460 -32.58 -3.22 5.19
N GLU A 461 -32.27 -1.99 5.63
CA GLU A 461 -31.24 -1.16 5.02
C GLU A 461 -29.87 -1.85 5.07
N MET A 462 -29.51 -2.48 6.19
CA MET A 462 -28.28 -3.25 6.33
C MET A 462 -28.25 -4.50 5.46
N MET A 463 -29.37 -5.20 5.29
CA MET A 463 -29.46 -6.38 4.41
C MET A 463 -29.26 -6.01 2.94
N LEU A 464 -29.88 -4.93 2.47
CA LEU A 464 -29.69 -4.42 1.12
C LEU A 464 -28.21 -4.06 0.88
N LEU A 465 -27.59 -3.34 1.82
CA LEU A 465 -26.17 -2.97 1.74
C LEU A 465 -25.26 -4.21 1.71
N GLN A 466 -25.56 -5.24 2.50
CA GLN A 466 -24.82 -6.49 2.50
C GLN A 466 -24.89 -7.21 1.15
N THR A 467 -26.04 -7.18 0.49
CA THR A 467 -26.22 -7.72 -0.87
C THR A 467 -25.33 -6.96 -1.87
N ASP A 468 -25.35 -5.62 -1.83
CA ASP A 468 -24.50 -4.79 -2.67
C ASP A 468 -22.99 -5.10 -2.47
N ILE A 469 -22.56 -5.30 -1.22
CA ILE A 469 -21.17 -5.64 -0.90
C ILE A 469 -20.78 -7.03 -1.44
N VAL A 470 -21.66 -8.03 -1.31
CA VAL A 470 -21.43 -9.37 -1.86
C VAL A 470 -21.33 -9.33 -3.39
N ASP A 471 -22.15 -8.55 -4.06
CA ASP A 471 -22.08 -8.38 -5.51
C ASP A 471 -20.79 -7.70 -5.95
N LEU A 472 -20.30 -6.73 -5.19
CA LEU A 472 -18.98 -6.12 -5.43
C LEU A 472 -17.83 -7.13 -5.31
N GLN A 473 -17.89 -8.05 -4.36
CA GLN A 473 -16.87 -9.10 -4.18
C GLN A 473 -16.85 -10.13 -5.31
N ARG A 474 -18.02 -10.41 -5.91
CA ARG A 474 -18.16 -11.40 -6.98
C ARG A 474 -17.67 -10.91 -8.35
N GLN A 475 -17.50 -9.62 -8.54
CA GLN A 475 -17.08 -9.08 -9.84
C GLN A 475 -15.60 -9.42 -10.12
N PRO A 476 -15.30 -10.05 -11.29
CA PRO A 476 -13.95 -10.49 -11.57
C PRO A 476 -13.01 -9.33 -11.91
N TRP A 477 -11.93 -9.21 -11.17
CA TRP A 477 -10.86 -8.23 -11.30
C TRP A 477 -9.85 -8.52 -12.43
N ARG A 478 -9.94 -9.67 -13.08
CA ARG A 478 -8.93 -10.24 -13.98
C ARG A 478 -8.90 -9.61 -15.38
N SER A 479 -8.82 -8.30 -15.48
CA SER A 479 -8.69 -7.66 -16.80
C SER A 479 -7.26 -7.24 -17.18
N GLY A 480 -6.23 -7.60 -16.36
CA GLY A 480 -4.83 -7.27 -16.64
C GLY A 480 -4.17 -8.16 -17.69
N GLU A 481 -4.68 -9.36 -17.94
CA GLU A 481 -4.09 -10.36 -18.85
C GLU A 481 -3.83 -9.83 -20.27
N ALA A 482 -4.65 -8.88 -20.75
CA ALA A 482 -4.45 -8.30 -22.07
C ALA A 482 -3.24 -7.36 -22.13
N LEU A 483 -2.96 -6.58 -21.06
CA LEU A 483 -1.77 -5.73 -20.97
C LEU A 483 -0.51 -6.59 -20.82
N ASP A 484 -0.55 -7.67 -20.05
CA ASP A 484 0.54 -8.64 -19.93
C ASP A 484 0.88 -9.26 -21.29
N THR A 485 -0.15 -9.65 -22.04
CA THR A 485 0.01 -10.20 -23.39
C THR A 485 0.61 -9.17 -24.36
N LEU A 486 0.19 -7.91 -24.30
CA LEU A 486 0.72 -6.84 -25.15
C LEU A 486 2.16 -6.50 -24.78
N GLU A 487 2.50 -6.47 -23.48
CA GLU A 487 3.88 -6.29 -23.01
C GLU A 487 4.79 -7.44 -23.51
N GLY A 488 4.36 -8.67 -23.35
CA GLY A 488 5.09 -9.86 -23.85
C GLY A 488 5.33 -9.82 -25.36
N LYS A 489 4.33 -9.43 -26.16
CA LYS A 489 4.46 -9.24 -27.60
C LYS A 489 5.45 -8.13 -27.94
N ALA A 490 5.42 -6.99 -27.24
CA ALA A 490 6.35 -5.89 -27.45
C ALA A 490 7.79 -6.30 -27.10
N MET A 491 7.99 -7.05 -26.02
CA MET A 491 9.29 -7.62 -25.65
C MET A 491 9.82 -8.58 -26.70
N GLU A 492 9.00 -9.48 -27.21
CA GLU A 492 9.37 -10.43 -28.26
C GLU A 492 9.76 -9.71 -29.55
N LEU A 493 9.00 -8.69 -29.97
CA LEU A 493 9.34 -7.87 -31.12
C LEU A 493 10.68 -7.16 -30.92
N PHE A 494 10.93 -6.61 -29.76
CA PHE A 494 12.23 -5.99 -29.45
C PHE A 494 13.38 -6.99 -29.55
N ARG A 495 13.20 -8.22 -29.02
CA ARG A 495 14.19 -9.29 -29.14
C ARG A 495 14.48 -9.63 -30.61
N LYS A 496 13.43 -9.83 -31.41
CA LYS A 496 13.55 -10.09 -32.86
C LYS A 496 14.28 -8.96 -33.59
N LEU A 497 14.00 -7.70 -33.26
CA LEU A 497 14.73 -6.54 -33.83
C LEU A 497 16.22 -6.59 -33.49
N ARG A 498 16.56 -6.94 -32.25
CA ARG A 498 17.95 -7.04 -31.79
C ARG A 498 18.72 -8.15 -32.53
N GLU A 499 18.08 -9.27 -32.81
CA GLU A 499 18.64 -10.42 -33.54
C GLU A 499 18.74 -10.16 -35.05
N LYS A 500 17.92 -9.28 -35.60
CA LYS A 500 17.87 -8.97 -37.03
C LYS A 500 19.12 -8.19 -37.47
N PRO A 501 19.80 -8.60 -38.57
CA PRO A 501 20.93 -7.84 -39.13
C PRO A 501 20.58 -6.39 -39.40
N ARG A 502 21.54 -5.48 -39.25
CA ARG A 502 21.28 -4.02 -39.36
C ARG A 502 20.73 -3.60 -40.73
N ASP A 503 21.19 -4.24 -41.77
CA ASP A 503 20.81 -4.04 -43.19
C ASP A 503 19.41 -4.53 -43.52
N GLN A 504 18.85 -5.46 -42.72
CA GLN A 504 17.52 -6.04 -42.92
C GLN A 504 16.42 -5.34 -42.09
N ARG A 505 16.77 -4.36 -41.29
CA ARG A 505 15.81 -3.64 -40.46
C ARG A 505 15.06 -2.64 -41.32
N CYS A 506 13.73 -2.70 -41.31
CA CYS A 506 12.86 -1.86 -42.13
C CYS A 506 11.88 -1.03 -41.30
N GLY A 507 11.31 0.02 -41.92
CA GLY A 507 10.32 0.91 -41.26
C GLY A 507 9.06 0.17 -40.80
N GLY A 508 8.68 -0.95 -41.45
CA GLY A 508 7.55 -1.78 -41.06
C GLY A 508 7.65 -2.37 -39.64
N ASP A 509 8.89 -2.63 -39.20
CA ASP A 509 9.14 -3.14 -37.86
C ASP A 509 8.66 -2.13 -36.77
N SER A 510 8.80 -0.79 -37.04
CA SER A 510 8.36 0.26 -36.13
C SER A 510 6.84 0.41 -36.10
N GLN A 511 6.15 0.19 -37.21
CA GLN A 511 4.70 0.27 -37.29
C GLN A 511 4.01 -0.77 -36.41
N GLU A 512 4.53 -1.99 -36.40
CA GLU A 512 3.95 -3.06 -35.59
C GLU A 512 4.01 -2.77 -34.09
N VAL A 513 5.18 -2.27 -33.60
CA VAL A 513 5.33 -1.90 -32.19
C VAL A 513 4.44 -0.72 -31.81
N VAL A 514 4.37 0.29 -32.67
CA VAL A 514 3.48 1.46 -32.45
C VAL A 514 2.01 1.03 -32.42
N ARG A 515 1.61 0.07 -33.26
CA ARG A 515 0.25 -0.52 -33.23
C ARG A 515 -0.05 -1.17 -31.88
N LEU A 516 0.89 -1.90 -31.29
CA LEU A 516 0.72 -2.48 -29.95
C LEU A 516 0.53 -1.40 -28.88
N VAL A 517 1.27 -0.29 -28.96
CA VAL A 517 1.09 0.85 -28.03
C VAL A 517 -0.32 1.43 -28.14
N VAL A 518 -0.81 1.65 -29.36
CA VAL A 518 -2.17 2.18 -29.58
C VAL A 518 -3.21 1.23 -29.00
N GLN A 519 -3.06 -0.08 -29.23
CA GLN A 519 -3.94 -1.10 -28.66
C GLN A 519 -3.92 -1.09 -27.13
N ALA A 520 -2.74 -0.96 -26.53
CA ALA A 520 -2.59 -0.90 -25.07
C ALA A 520 -3.27 0.34 -24.48
N VAL A 521 -3.11 1.51 -25.10
CA VAL A 521 -3.74 2.75 -24.65
C VAL A 521 -5.27 2.63 -24.75
N GLN A 522 -5.80 2.18 -25.90
CA GLN A 522 -7.24 2.02 -26.09
C GLN A 522 -7.85 0.99 -25.13
N PHE A 523 -7.13 -0.07 -24.84
CA PHE A 523 -7.55 -1.05 -23.84
C PHE A 523 -7.59 -0.43 -22.44
N TYR A 524 -6.53 0.25 -22.05
CA TYR A 524 -6.43 0.93 -20.76
C TYR A 524 -7.57 1.96 -20.57
N GLU A 525 -7.83 2.81 -21.56
CA GLU A 525 -8.89 3.81 -21.52
C GLU A 525 -10.28 3.19 -21.31
N ARG A 526 -10.60 2.11 -22.05
CA ARG A 526 -11.87 1.41 -21.90
C ARG A 526 -12.03 0.80 -20.51
N LYS A 527 -10.98 0.13 -20.04
CA LYS A 527 -10.98 -0.53 -18.72
C LYS A 527 -10.98 0.44 -17.57
N LEU A 528 -10.40 1.61 -17.74
CA LEU A 528 -10.43 2.67 -16.75
C LEU A 528 -11.87 3.11 -16.43
N LYS A 529 -12.73 3.18 -17.42
CA LYS A 529 -14.15 3.50 -17.21
C LYS A 529 -14.87 2.44 -16.37
N ASP A 530 -14.67 1.17 -16.69
CA ASP A 530 -15.25 0.05 -15.92
C ASP A 530 -14.73 0.06 -14.48
N PHE A 531 -13.43 0.32 -14.31
CA PHE A 531 -12.76 0.42 -13.02
C PHE A 531 -13.38 1.52 -12.15
N TYR A 532 -13.52 2.73 -12.67
CA TYR A 532 -14.08 3.83 -11.89
C TYR A 532 -15.55 3.64 -11.55
N THR A 533 -16.32 2.99 -12.42
CA THR A 533 -17.71 2.60 -12.12
C THR A 533 -17.75 1.65 -10.89
N HIS A 534 -16.85 0.68 -10.84
CA HIS A 534 -16.79 -0.26 -9.72
C HIS A 534 -16.23 0.41 -8.45
N LEU A 535 -15.20 1.24 -8.58
CA LEU A 535 -14.63 2.00 -7.47
C LEU A 535 -15.69 2.91 -6.82
N SER A 536 -16.48 3.63 -7.62
CA SER A 536 -17.59 4.47 -7.15
C SER A 536 -18.59 3.66 -6.32
N LYS A 537 -18.99 2.48 -6.79
CA LYS A 537 -19.88 1.59 -6.03
C LYS A 537 -19.24 1.18 -4.69
N THR A 538 -17.96 0.84 -4.68
CA THR A 538 -17.23 0.46 -3.46
C THR A 538 -17.21 1.61 -2.44
N VAL A 539 -16.95 2.83 -2.90
CA VAL A 539 -16.93 4.03 -2.04
C VAL A 539 -18.33 4.35 -1.51
N VAL A 540 -19.38 4.26 -2.35
CA VAL A 540 -20.77 4.45 -1.93
C VAL A 540 -21.16 3.45 -0.85
N CYS A 541 -20.88 2.16 -1.04
CA CYS A 541 -21.16 1.14 -0.02
C CYS A 541 -20.42 1.43 1.28
N ARG A 542 -19.16 1.84 1.20
CA ARG A 542 -18.37 2.19 2.39
C ARG A 542 -18.93 3.40 3.13
N GLN A 543 -19.35 4.44 2.43
CA GLN A 543 -19.97 5.60 3.02
C GLN A 543 -21.27 5.22 3.73
N ARG A 544 -22.12 4.41 3.10
CA ARG A 544 -23.35 3.91 3.75
C ARG A 544 -23.05 3.12 5.02
N VAL A 545 -22.02 2.27 5.04
CA VAL A 545 -21.60 1.57 6.25
C VAL A 545 -21.22 2.55 7.36
N LEU A 546 -20.41 3.57 7.02
CA LEU A 546 -19.97 4.59 7.98
C LEU A 546 -21.11 5.47 8.51
N GLU A 547 -22.16 5.70 7.72
CA GLU A 547 -23.38 6.41 8.13
C GLU A 547 -24.29 5.54 9.01
N LEU A 548 -24.35 4.23 8.75
CA LEU A 548 -25.18 3.30 9.52
C LEU A 548 -24.59 3.00 10.90
N LEU A 549 -23.28 2.87 11.02
CA LEU A 549 -22.60 2.52 12.27
C LEU A 549 -23.07 3.39 13.47
N PRO A 550 -22.98 4.73 13.45
CA PRO A 550 -23.41 5.55 14.58
C PRO A 550 -24.93 5.52 14.80
N ARG A 551 -25.74 5.28 13.74
CA ARG A 551 -27.19 5.13 13.88
C ARG A 551 -27.55 3.85 14.64
N VAL A 552 -26.89 2.75 14.34
CA VAL A 552 -27.08 1.47 15.03
C VAL A 552 -26.57 1.55 16.47
N GLU A 553 -25.40 2.14 16.70
CA GLU A 553 -24.86 2.38 18.05
C GLU A 553 -25.83 3.20 18.90
N GLY A 554 -26.37 4.27 18.33
CA GLY A 554 -27.35 5.13 19.01
C GLY A 554 -28.64 4.37 19.39
N VAL A 555 -29.12 3.45 18.51
CA VAL A 555 -30.28 2.62 18.81
C VAL A 555 -29.97 1.62 19.93
N VAL A 556 -28.83 0.94 19.88
CA VAL A 556 -28.36 0.02 20.93
C VAL A 556 -28.28 0.73 22.29
N GLN A 557 -27.70 1.93 22.31
CA GLN A 557 -27.58 2.73 23.53
C GLN A 557 -28.95 3.10 24.12
N ARG A 558 -29.88 3.56 23.29
CA ARG A 558 -31.25 3.92 23.76
C ARG A 558 -32.04 2.68 24.25
N MET A 559 -31.85 1.55 23.59
CA MET A 559 -32.44 0.29 24.09
C MET A 559 -31.89 -0.13 25.45
N ALA A 560 -30.57 0.05 25.66
CA ALA A 560 -29.95 -0.22 26.95
C ALA A 560 -30.52 0.70 28.06
N GLU A 561 -30.73 1.97 27.76
CA GLU A 561 -31.37 2.92 28.66
C GLU A 561 -32.82 2.54 28.96
N SER A 562 -33.59 2.13 27.93
CA SER A 562 -34.96 1.64 28.09
C SER A 562 -35.02 0.36 28.93
N GLU A 563 -34.10 -0.58 28.74
CA GLU A 563 -33.99 -1.79 29.56
C GLU A 563 -33.74 -1.44 31.04
N GLN A 564 -32.86 -0.48 31.31
CA GLN A 564 -32.61 -0.01 32.68
C GLN A 564 -33.84 0.66 33.30
N VAL A 565 -34.58 1.45 32.52
CA VAL A 565 -35.86 2.05 32.99
C VAL A 565 -36.86 0.94 33.36
N LEU A 566 -37.04 -0.10 32.53
CA LEU A 566 -37.91 -1.24 32.82
C LEU A 566 -37.48 -1.99 34.07
N MET A 567 -36.21 -2.21 34.30
CA MET A 567 -35.70 -2.81 35.54
C MET A 567 -36.07 -1.98 36.77
N ASN A 568 -35.93 -0.67 36.70
CA ASN A 568 -36.28 0.24 37.78
C ASN A 568 -37.83 0.23 38.02
N LEU A 569 -38.64 0.18 36.96
CA LEU A 569 -40.08 0.03 37.07
C LEU A 569 -40.48 -1.29 37.72
N GLN A 570 -39.83 -2.39 37.40
CA GLN A 570 -40.06 -3.69 38.00
C GLN A 570 -39.75 -3.69 39.53
N GLU A 571 -38.64 -3.06 39.92
CA GLU A 571 -38.31 -2.90 41.33
C GLU A 571 -39.35 -2.02 42.08
N ARG A 572 -39.75 -0.91 41.43
CA ARG A 572 -40.79 -0.03 41.99
C ARG A 572 -42.11 -0.79 42.13
N ARG A 573 -42.54 -1.57 41.14
CA ARG A 573 -43.72 -2.44 41.17
C ARG A 573 -43.66 -3.37 42.36
N GLN A 574 -42.56 -4.09 42.56
CA GLN A 574 -42.37 -5.02 43.68
C GLN A 574 -42.48 -4.31 45.02
N LYS A 575 -41.90 -3.12 45.18
CA LYS A 575 -41.98 -2.32 46.40
C LYS A 575 -43.44 -1.87 46.71
N GLU A 576 -44.17 -1.47 45.70
CA GLU A 576 -45.58 -1.09 45.87
C GLU A 576 -46.48 -2.29 46.24
N LEU A 577 -46.24 -3.49 45.64
CA LEU A 577 -46.91 -4.75 46.04
C LEU A 577 -46.60 -5.10 47.49
N TRP A 578 -45.36 -5.00 47.95
CA TRP A 578 -44.99 -5.20 49.35
C TRP A 578 -45.67 -4.23 50.27
N ASN A 579 -45.80 -2.97 49.89
CA ASN A 579 -46.52 -1.95 50.68
C ASN A 579 -48.00 -2.30 50.76
N LEU A 580 -48.62 -2.74 49.68
CA LEU A 580 -50.03 -3.20 49.70
C LEU A 580 -50.21 -4.41 50.60
N LEU A 581 -49.34 -5.40 50.53
CA LEU A 581 -49.38 -6.58 51.41
C LEU A 581 -49.23 -6.18 52.89
N LYS A 582 -48.36 -5.26 53.24
CA LYS A 582 -48.22 -4.74 54.62
C LYS A 582 -49.55 -4.12 55.12
N VAL A 583 -50.19 -3.31 54.25
CA VAL A 583 -51.49 -2.66 54.59
C VAL A 583 -52.56 -3.71 54.75
N ALA A 584 -52.65 -4.72 53.86
CA ALA A 584 -53.60 -5.76 53.95
C ALA A 584 -53.41 -6.64 55.24
N CYS A 585 -52.20 -7.01 55.58
CA CYS A 585 -51.89 -7.75 56.83
C CYS A 585 -52.15 -6.90 58.06
N SER A 586 -51.97 -5.59 58.06
CA SER A 586 -52.33 -4.77 59.24
C SER A 586 -53.83 -4.66 59.47
N LYS A 587 -54.62 -4.58 58.38
CA LYS A 587 -56.11 -4.60 58.50
C LYS A 587 -56.65 -5.94 58.99
N VAL A 588 -56.09 -7.07 58.56
CA VAL A 588 -56.49 -8.38 59.03
C VAL A 588 -56.13 -8.61 60.51
N ARG A 589 -55.12 -7.97 61.03
CA ARG A 589 -54.67 -8.02 62.44
C ARG A 589 -55.38 -7.07 63.36
N SER A 590 -56.12 -6.07 62.83
CA SER A 590 -56.92 -5.18 63.68
C SER A 590 -58.13 -5.93 64.22
N PRO A 591 -58.32 -6.05 65.52
CA PRO A 591 -59.48 -6.72 66.07
C PRO A 591 -60.73 -5.95 65.70
N VAL A 592 -61.74 -6.67 65.24
CA VAL A 592 -63.11 -6.17 65.05
C VAL A 592 -63.61 -5.70 66.42
N SER A 593 -63.65 -4.40 66.62
CA SER A 593 -64.26 -3.82 67.81
C SER A 593 -65.78 -3.90 67.69
N GLY A 594 -66.40 -4.75 68.47
CA GLY A 594 -67.84 -4.90 68.52
C GLY A 594 -68.34 -5.64 69.73
N SER A 595 -68.38 -4.94 70.86
CA SER A 595 -69.31 -5.02 72.01
C SER A 595 -69.07 -5.98 73.17
N PRO A 596 -69.60 -5.65 74.32
CA PRO A 596 -68.85 -5.68 75.54
C PRO A 596 -69.36 -6.75 76.52
N VAL A 597 -68.75 -6.76 77.69
CA VAL A 597 -69.12 -7.25 79.00
C VAL A 597 -68.38 -8.50 79.51
N ASP A 598 -67.73 -8.18 80.58
CA ASP A 598 -67.47 -8.81 81.88
C ASP A 598 -66.24 -9.65 82.12
N ALA A 599 -65.51 -9.03 82.99
CA ALA A 599 -64.87 -9.46 84.26
C ALA A 599 -64.17 -10.84 84.31
N GLY A 600 -62.93 -10.77 84.67
CA GLY A 600 -62.40 -11.75 85.57
C GLY A 600 -61.01 -12.33 85.31
N ARG A 601 -60.03 -11.71 86.01
CA ARG A 601 -58.87 -12.38 86.64
C ARG A 601 -57.86 -13.25 85.83
N SER A 602 -56.69 -12.77 85.75
CA SER A 602 -55.46 -13.42 86.24
C SER A 602 -54.79 -14.53 85.45
N SER A 603 -53.51 -14.29 85.27
CA SER A 603 -52.34 -15.14 85.28
C SER A 603 -51.86 -15.69 83.95
N SER A 604 -50.72 -15.15 83.61
CA SER A 604 -49.49 -15.78 83.05
C SER A 604 -49.64 -17.13 82.36
N SER A 605 -49.34 -17.09 81.12
CA SER A 605 -48.36 -18.01 80.52
C SER A 605 -48.19 -17.72 78.97
N VAL A 606 -47.02 -17.63 78.58
CA VAL A 606 -46.59 -17.54 77.20
C VAL A 606 -46.85 -18.86 76.51
N PRO A 607 -47.51 -18.91 75.34
CA PRO A 607 -47.46 -20.09 74.50
C PRO A 607 -46.34 -19.96 73.41
N PRO A 608 -45.77 -21.08 73.02
CA PRO A 608 -44.62 -21.08 72.10
C PRO A 608 -45.01 -20.77 70.66
N LEU A 609 -44.10 -20.13 69.96
CA LEU A 609 -44.13 -19.95 68.51
C LEU A 609 -44.25 -21.35 67.83
N LEU A 610 -45.36 -21.60 67.20
CA LEU A 610 -45.49 -22.67 66.20
C LEU A 610 -45.06 -22.07 64.87
N THR A 611 -43.86 -22.39 64.45
CA THR A 611 -43.49 -22.35 63.07
C THR A 611 -44.28 -23.33 62.25
N PRO A 612 -44.92 -22.97 61.14
CA PRO A 612 -45.55 -23.97 60.28
C PRO A 612 -44.42 -24.78 59.62
N ARG A 613 -44.42 -26.09 59.88
CA ARG A 613 -43.64 -27.03 59.09
C ARG A 613 -44.22 -27.02 57.66
N PRO A 614 -43.44 -26.88 56.62
CA PRO A 614 -43.85 -27.07 55.25
C PRO A 614 -44.33 -28.56 55.12
N SER A 615 -45.49 -28.77 54.48
CA SER A 615 -45.96 -30.08 54.15
C SER A 615 -45.00 -30.84 53.28
N LEU A 616 -44.85 -32.13 53.42
CA LEU A 616 -44.00 -33.02 52.64
C LEU A 616 -44.18 -32.83 51.11
N GLN A 617 -45.38 -32.44 50.66
CA GLN A 617 -45.67 -32.14 49.25
C GLN A 617 -44.94 -30.87 48.69
N GLN A 618 -44.73 -29.82 49.50
CA GLN A 618 -44.03 -28.66 49.09
C GLN A 618 -42.51 -28.88 48.99
N LEU A 619 -41.98 -29.87 49.76
CA LEU A 619 -40.55 -30.25 49.64
C LEU A 619 -40.28 -31.04 48.37
N ASP A 620 -41.20 -31.87 47.92
CA ASP A 620 -41.10 -32.64 46.67
C ASP A 620 -41.19 -31.72 45.44
N GLU A 621 -42.09 -30.74 45.43
CA GLU A 621 -42.16 -29.74 44.31
C GLU A 621 -40.93 -28.86 44.24
N SER A 622 -40.38 -28.47 45.38
CA SER A 622 -39.10 -27.67 45.39
C SER A 622 -37.90 -28.47 44.92
N LEU A 623 -37.84 -29.76 45.24
CA LEU A 623 -36.80 -30.65 44.74
C LEU A 623 -36.91 -30.91 43.24
N LEU A 624 -38.13 -31.05 42.71
CA LEU A 624 -38.40 -31.18 41.27
C LEU A 624 -37.95 -29.91 40.49
N VAL A 625 -38.25 -28.71 41.00
CA VAL A 625 -37.82 -27.45 40.40
C VAL A 625 -36.29 -27.31 40.41
N ILE A 626 -35.60 -27.76 41.46
CA ILE A 626 -34.14 -27.77 41.54
C ILE A 626 -33.55 -28.76 40.53
N GLU A 627 -34.18 -29.92 40.35
CA GLU A 627 -33.70 -30.93 39.39
C GLU A 627 -33.96 -30.52 37.94
N GLU A 628 -35.08 -29.87 37.64
CA GLU A 628 -35.35 -29.24 36.34
C GLU A 628 -34.36 -28.09 36.05
N SER A 629 -34.02 -27.26 37.03
CA SER A 629 -33.01 -26.20 36.88
C SER A 629 -31.63 -26.77 36.61
N ARG A 630 -31.23 -27.85 37.26
CA ARG A 630 -29.96 -28.54 37.01
C ARG A 630 -29.90 -29.17 35.61
N THR A 631 -30.99 -29.77 35.15
CA THR A 631 -31.06 -30.34 33.80
C THR A 631 -31.03 -29.26 32.73
N PHE A 632 -31.63 -28.10 33.00
CA PHE A 632 -31.56 -26.94 32.12
C PHE A 632 -30.17 -26.36 32.08
N GLU A 633 -29.49 -26.21 33.21
CA GLU A 633 -28.11 -25.74 33.29
C GLU A 633 -27.14 -26.69 32.56
N SER A 634 -27.31 -28.01 32.70
CA SER A 634 -26.52 -29.01 31.98
C SER A 634 -26.74 -28.94 30.46
N ARG A 635 -27.98 -28.70 29.99
CA ARG A 635 -28.29 -28.49 28.57
C ARG A 635 -27.66 -27.19 28.02
N LEU A 636 -27.68 -26.11 28.79
CA LEU A 636 -27.08 -24.86 28.44
C LEU A 636 -25.55 -24.95 28.32
N GLN A 637 -24.90 -25.67 29.22
CA GLN A 637 -23.49 -25.97 29.18
C GLN A 637 -23.11 -26.80 27.95
N SER A 638 -23.93 -27.81 27.59
CA SER A 638 -23.70 -28.61 26.38
C SER A 638 -23.79 -27.78 25.10
N LEU A 639 -24.84 -26.95 24.98
CA LEU A 639 -25.02 -26.04 23.85
C LEU A 639 -23.89 -25.01 23.73
N LEU A 640 -23.39 -24.49 24.85
CA LEU A 640 -22.26 -23.54 24.89
C LEU A 640 -20.98 -24.21 24.42
N GLN A 641 -20.79 -25.49 24.81
CA GLN A 641 -19.61 -26.26 24.40
C GLN A 641 -19.66 -26.64 22.92
N GLU A 642 -20.83 -26.97 22.37
CA GLU A 642 -21.05 -27.18 20.94
C GLU A 642 -20.77 -25.89 20.14
N THR A 643 -21.27 -24.75 20.60
CA THR A 643 -21.04 -23.45 19.92
C THR A 643 -19.55 -23.02 19.93
N ILE A 644 -18.86 -23.32 21.04
CA ILE A 644 -17.40 -23.07 21.12
C ILE A 644 -16.64 -23.97 20.13
N GLN A 645 -17.04 -25.24 20.05
CA GLN A 645 -16.41 -26.23 19.17
C GLN A 645 -16.68 -25.93 17.69
N GLU A 646 -17.89 -25.46 17.33
CA GLU A 646 -18.19 -24.92 16.00
C GLU A 646 -17.35 -23.67 15.67
N SER A 647 -17.23 -22.74 16.63
CA SER A 647 -16.41 -21.52 16.46
C SER A 647 -14.91 -21.83 16.33
N GLU A 648 -14.40 -22.83 17.04
CA GLU A 648 -13.01 -23.30 16.90
C GLU A 648 -12.78 -24.00 15.57
N SER A 649 -13.76 -24.76 15.07
CA SER A 649 -13.73 -25.40 13.76
C SER A 649 -13.72 -24.36 12.63
N ASP A 650 -14.55 -23.32 12.73
CA ASP A 650 -14.56 -22.20 11.77
C ASP A 650 -13.27 -21.38 11.80
N MET A 651 -12.67 -21.19 12.98
CA MET A 651 -11.35 -20.55 13.12
C MET A 651 -10.23 -21.42 12.52
N GLN A 652 -10.37 -22.74 12.57
CA GLN A 652 -9.42 -23.67 11.97
C GLN A 652 -9.52 -23.67 10.46
N LEU A 653 -10.73 -23.60 9.90
CA LEU A 653 -10.98 -23.38 8.46
C LEU A 653 -10.42 -22.03 7.98
N LEU A 654 -10.54 -20.97 8.76
CA LEU A 654 -9.94 -19.66 8.45
C LEU A 654 -8.40 -19.71 8.48
N ARG A 655 -7.79 -20.51 9.34
CA ARG A 655 -6.33 -20.74 9.35
C ARG A 655 -5.87 -21.57 8.16
N GLU A 656 -6.66 -22.48 7.67
CA GLU A 656 -6.36 -23.23 6.44
C GLU A 656 -6.41 -22.36 5.17
N TRP A 657 -7.14 -21.24 5.20
CA TRP A 657 -7.17 -20.28 4.07
C TRP A 657 -5.95 -19.34 4.03
N THR A 658 -5.27 -19.11 5.17
CA THR A 658 -4.06 -18.25 5.21
C THR A 658 -2.82 -18.92 4.62
N TRP A 659 -2.74 -20.25 4.55
CA TRP A 659 -1.60 -20.95 3.94
C TRP A 659 -1.65 -21.03 2.41
N LEU A 660 -2.78 -20.69 1.78
CA LEU A 660 -2.88 -20.56 0.31
C LEU A 660 -2.11 -19.34 -0.23
N SER A 661 -1.81 -18.35 0.60
CA SER A 661 -0.97 -17.21 0.23
C SER A 661 0.54 -17.50 0.31
N GLU A 662 0.96 -18.50 1.09
CA GLU A 662 2.37 -18.87 1.25
C GLU A 662 2.88 -19.92 0.24
N ARG A 663 1.99 -20.56 -0.53
CA ARG A 663 2.38 -21.57 -1.53
C ARG A 663 2.73 -21.03 -2.91
N GLN A 664 2.66 -19.74 -3.15
CA GLN A 664 3.09 -19.14 -4.43
C GLN A 664 4.60 -18.87 -4.53
N ASP A 665 5.37 -19.04 -3.45
CA ASP A 665 6.82 -18.79 -3.43
C ASP A 665 7.71 -20.04 -3.58
N LEU A 666 7.14 -21.23 -3.81
CA LEU A 666 7.90 -22.48 -3.87
C LEU A 666 7.88 -23.20 -5.24
N SER A 667 7.59 -22.50 -6.34
CA SER A 667 7.64 -23.12 -7.69
C SER A 667 8.65 -22.48 -8.66
N SER A 668 9.77 -21.96 -8.17
CA SER A 668 10.86 -21.46 -9.03
C SER A 668 12.22 -22.16 -8.85
N ASP A 669 12.26 -23.31 -8.19
CA ASP A 669 13.46 -24.15 -8.21
C ASP A 669 13.12 -25.52 -8.81
N LEU A 670 13.12 -25.60 -10.14
CA LEU A 670 13.38 -26.81 -10.95
C LEU A 670 13.13 -26.50 -12.44
N SER A 671 14.14 -25.90 -13.08
CA SER A 671 14.65 -26.24 -14.43
C SER A 671 15.62 -25.15 -14.93
#